data_c803bcc15f756d63bb3a3ff9b1bf87d6
#
_entry.id   c803bcc15f756d63bb3a3ff9b1bf87d6
#
_cell.length_a   1.000
_cell.length_b   1.000
_cell.length_c   1.000
_cell.angle_alpha   90.00
_cell.angle_beta   90.00
_cell.angle_gamma   90.00
#
_symmetry.space_group_name_H-M   'P 1'
#
loop_
_entity.id
_entity.type
_entity.pdbx_description
1 polymer ?
#
loop_
_entity_poly.entity_id
_entity_poly.type
_entity_poly.pdbx_seq_one_letter_code
_entity_poly.pdbx_strand_id
1 'polypeptide(L)'
;MANKKEKSVTMPTVTDAGAVQEDVWIPAVCHAQCVDQGCLMKVHRVNGVAVGIEPNTDIENYEKLVRNRGKLCPKPYMLLQKVYNPHRIKTPLKRTNPEKGVGIDPKWVEISYDEALDTIAAKLKSIRGSDTIKLAEARGTASIRNEGWWAFLRSFGPTQILWGGRSTHCRQAQHAFGDRIHGGSACVPDLDYCNYLIVIGANPAAAGGAAENPLFAKARERGMRIIAIDPVLSATAAKADEWLPIKPGTDCAFILAMINIILHEIKIYDVPFLKEMTNAPYLVGPDGYWLRDKETKKGQVWDPVDGRAKTYDDPGIKDFALDGTFEIDGVKGTPSFQLLKDHMKQYTPEWAAAETEIAADKIRRITKEFVENARIGSTIEIEGARLPLRPAATHVGRGITGQVHSYQTILADHILAILIGGLEVPGSHMGGSTFAKGRRSKEGYLFRGNGMSSGVEVGEDGMQDTHHRDFQWPPKSYSGWEMLIPFMDDHPYPKPPFDNPAESLYSMDHIDWLNLVDPPKGLPVPPLPEMWIRHRCNPILALGESKYAIDVLKRIPFTVSISYTMDEVTDFADIILPDQLELESLVPIFAIREAGHRKGFMIPLHQPIVEPLPNIMNINNVLAELALRAGFIDEFNVQMNKVIGFGDKDPEKLEPGKKYSWEETVDKKCKFYTSGKYGLEWFKQNHILVRPVSIEEAYDIHFNMKAKKLRYPVPYMEVVKRTGDELNRNLAGKGIDWWPTDEYTALPVYFAPILEEAPKDHDFYVVNCRVASTSWGANVGLPWVNEISAQLRGVGDVLMNAATAKKRGIKDGDEIWIESTTGKIKQTVRLCHGIRPDCLLISGQFGQWGMPVAKETNRASISTLLPISIAWTDKMTGNQQWIAVKAKVSKAK
;
A
#
# COMPACT_ATOMS: atom_id res chain seq x y z
N MET A 1 19.12 -27.65 -42.46
CA MET A 1 19.11 -26.28 -42.97
C MET A 1 17.84 -26.08 -43.78
N ALA A 2 16.85 -25.47 -43.17
CA ALA A 2 15.62 -25.09 -43.87
C ALA A 2 15.30 -23.67 -43.41
N ASN A 3 15.46 -22.72 -44.32
CA ASN A 3 15.14 -21.32 -44.17
C ASN A 3 13.65 -21.15 -43.87
N LYS A 4 13.31 -20.86 -42.62
CA LYS A 4 12.03 -20.25 -42.30
C LYS A 4 12.15 -18.75 -42.57
N LYS A 5 11.54 -18.28 -43.65
CA LYS A 5 11.31 -16.86 -43.88
C LYS A 5 10.46 -16.31 -42.71
N GLU A 6 11.07 -15.46 -41.89
CA GLU A 6 10.34 -14.59 -41.00
C GLU A 6 9.40 -13.70 -41.81
N LYS A 7 8.12 -13.82 -41.59
CA LYS A 7 7.19 -12.80 -42.06
C LYS A 7 7.40 -11.54 -41.21
N SER A 8 8.07 -10.57 -41.78
CA SER A 8 8.13 -9.23 -41.23
C SER A 8 6.70 -8.70 -41.11
N VAL A 9 6.28 -8.48 -39.89
CA VAL A 9 5.08 -7.67 -39.60
C VAL A 9 5.49 -6.23 -39.98
N THR A 10 5.12 -5.83 -41.18
CA THR A 10 5.22 -4.44 -41.63
C THR A 10 4.30 -3.63 -40.71
N MET A 11 4.89 -2.77 -39.90
CA MET A 11 4.18 -1.61 -39.36
C MET A 11 3.52 -0.90 -40.56
N PRO A 12 2.32 -0.34 -40.39
CA PRO A 12 1.76 0.48 -41.46
C PRO A 12 2.76 1.59 -41.72
N THR A 13 3.48 1.51 -42.81
CA THR A 13 4.28 2.61 -43.32
C THR A 13 3.30 3.70 -43.68
N VAL A 14 3.49 4.90 -43.13
CA VAL A 14 2.86 6.12 -43.63
C VAL A 14 3.41 6.37 -45.03
N THR A 15 2.89 5.63 -45.99
CA THR A 15 3.27 5.80 -47.42
C THR A 15 2.04 6.11 -48.23
N ASP A 16 1.32 7.12 -47.82
CA ASP A 16 0.58 8.02 -48.70
C ASP A 16 0.46 9.33 -47.97
N ALA A 17 0.94 10.39 -48.58
CA ALA A 17 0.76 11.75 -48.12
C ALA A 17 -0.71 12.19 -48.32
N GLY A 18 -1.62 11.41 -47.74
CA GLY A 18 -2.98 11.81 -47.46
C GLY A 18 -2.91 12.93 -46.44
N ALA A 19 -3.60 14.02 -46.66
CA ALA A 19 -3.68 15.16 -45.77
C ALA A 19 -3.93 14.67 -44.33
N VAL A 20 -3.16 15.21 -43.35
CA VAL A 20 -3.40 14.95 -41.93
C VAL A 20 -4.85 15.31 -41.66
N GLN A 21 -5.69 14.33 -41.40
CA GLN A 21 -7.13 14.55 -41.15
C GLN A 21 -7.38 14.87 -39.66
N GLU A 22 -6.48 14.43 -38.79
CA GLU A 22 -6.55 14.66 -37.35
C GLU A 22 -5.15 14.92 -36.81
N ASP A 23 -4.98 16.01 -36.09
CA ASP A 23 -3.77 16.35 -35.31
C ASP A 23 -4.19 17.04 -34.03
N VAL A 24 -4.29 16.28 -32.92
CA VAL A 24 -4.92 16.76 -31.70
C VAL A 24 -4.14 16.34 -30.45
N TRP A 25 -4.18 17.22 -29.44
CA TRP A 25 -3.71 16.91 -28.09
C TRP A 25 -4.90 16.56 -27.20
N ILE A 26 -4.95 15.32 -26.73
CA ILE A 26 -6.05 14.83 -25.90
C ILE A 26 -5.61 14.82 -24.43
N PRO A 27 -6.32 15.53 -23.56
CA PRO A 27 -6.02 15.51 -22.14
C PRO A 27 -6.30 14.12 -21.54
N ALA A 28 -5.39 13.68 -20.69
CA ALA A 28 -5.45 12.39 -20.04
C ALA A 28 -4.80 12.43 -18.64
N VAL A 29 -4.99 11.37 -17.90
CA VAL A 29 -4.33 11.14 -16.60
C VAL A 29 -3.38 9.96 -16.74
N CYS A 30 -2.17 10.13 -16.29
CA CYS A 30 -1.24 9.02 -16.25
C CYS A 30 -1.77 7.91 -15.33
N HIS A 31 -1.95 6.74 -15.91
CA HIS A 31 -2.42 5.54 -15.23
C HIS A 31 -1.40 4.41 -15.37
N ALA A 32 -0.11 4.76 -15.44
CA ALA A 32 1.01 3.82 -15.59
C ALA A 32 1.27 3.02 -14.31
N GLN A 33 0.22 2.51 -13.68
CA GLN A 33 0.25 1.62 -12.52
C GLN A 33 0.87 2.18 -11.23
N CYS A 34 0.99 3.52 -11.14
CA CYS A 34 1.23 4.14 -9.83
C CYS A 34 -0.08 4.19 -9.06
N VAL A 35 -0.05 3.76 -7.81
CA VAL A 35 -1.21 3.92 -6.91
C VAL A 35 -1.36 5.42 -6.62
N ASP A 36 -2.56 5.95 -6.86
CA ASP A 36 -3.02 7.28 -6.39
C ASP A 36 -2.27 8.52 -6.87
N GLN A 37 -1.49 8.44 -7.94
CA GLN A 37 -0.69 9.58 -8.37
C GLN A 37 -1.42 10.56 -9.30
N GLY A 38 -2.31 10.10 -10.17
CA GLY A 38 -3.16 10.96 -11.00
C GLY A 38 -2.45 12.07 -11.76
N CYS A 39 -1.21 11.85 -12.24
CA CYS A 39 -0.44 12.87 -12.94
C CYS A 39 -1.13 13.30 -14.23
N LEU A 40 -1.37 14.59 -14.39
CA LEU A 40 -2.06 15.14 -15.56
C LEU A 40 -1.09 15.21 -16.75
N MET A 41 -1.54 14.66 -17.87
CA MET A 41 -0.81 14.61 -19.13
C MET A 41 -1.73 14.95 -20.29
N LYS A 42 -1.18 15.26 -21.42
CA LYS A 42 -1.87 15.25 -22.71
C LYS A 42 -1.12 14.38 -23.69
N VAL A 43 -1.86 13.71 -24.53
CA VAL A 43 -1.33 12.76 -25.52
C VAL A 43 -1.58 13.32 -26.93
N HIS A 44 -0.54 13.41 -27.70
CA HIS A 44 -0.61 13.81 -29.10
C HIS A 44 -1.08 12.65 -29.93
N ARG A 45 -2.19 12.82 -30.62
CA ARG A 45 -2.77 11.84 -31.54
C ARG A 45 -2.84 12.41 -32.94
N VAL A 46 -2.28 11.66 -33.89
CA VAL A 46 -2.29 11.99 -35.32
C VAL A 46 -2.97 10.85 -36.06
N ASN A 47 -4.06 11.12 -36.74
CA ASN A 47 -4.84 10.12 -37.51
C ASN A 47 -5.11 8.83 -36.70
N GLY A 48 -5.57 8.98 -35.45
CA GLY A 48 -5.87 7.88 -34.54
C GLY A 48 -4.66 7.25 -33.85
N VAL A 49 -3.43 7.66 -34.15
CA VAL A 49 -2.18 7.11 -33.59
C VAL A 49 -1.63 8.03 -32.51
N ALA A 50 -1.41 7.50 -31.31
CA ALA A 50 -0.72 8.24 -30.24
C ALA A 50 0.78 8.32 -30.55
N VAL A 51 1.31 9.52 -30.69
CA VAL A 51 2.70 9.77 -31.13
C VAL A 51 3.55 10.54 -30.13
N GLY A 52 2.93 11.18 -29.13
CA GLY A 52 3.64 11.98 -28.13
C GLY A 52 2.88 12.07 -26.82
N ILE A 53 3.60 12.34 -25.75
CA ILE A 53 3.04 12.61 -24.42
C ILE A 53 3.78 13.80 -23.80
N GLU A 54 3.03 14.72 -23.20
CA GLU A 54 3.59 15.80 -22.41
C GLU A 54 2.75 16.13 -21.18
N PRO A 55 3.30 16.87 -20.20
CA PRO A 55 2.51 17.32 -19.07
C PRO A 55 1.34 18.19 -19.53
N ASN A 56 0.16 17.98 -18.96
CA ASN A 56 -0.95 18.89 -19.16
C ASN A 56 -0.86 20.06 -18.16
N THR A 57 -0.50 21.24 -18.65
CA THR A 57 -0.39 22.48 -17.88
C THR A 57 -1.50 23.49 -18.21
N ASP A 58 -2.43 23.14 -19.09
CA ASP A 58 -3.45 24.04 -19.65
C ASP A 58 -4.64 24.26 -18.68
N ILE A 59 -4.47 23.90 -17.40
CA ILE A 59 -5.51 24.00 -16.37
C ILE A 59 -5.28 25.28 -15.57
N GLU A 60 -6.33 26.07 -15.42
CA GLU A 60 -6.27 27.29 -14.62
C GLU A 60 -5.81 27.01 -13.18
N ASN A 61 -4.92 27.86 -12.69
CA ASN A 61 -4.27 27.68 -11.37
C ASN A 61 -3.53 26.35 -11.17
N TYR A 62 -3.14 25.69 -12.28
CA TYR A 62 -2.46 24.41 -12.26
C TYR A 62 -1.33 24.30 -11.22
N GLU A 63 -0.41 25.25 -11.21
CA GLU A 63 0.74 25.23 -10.28
C GLU A 63 0.37 25.31 -8.80
N LYS A 64 -0.79 25.92 -8.50
CA LYS A 64 -1.27 26.08 -7.12
C LYS A 64 -2.08 24.89 -6.65
N LEU A 65 -2.83 24.26 -7.54
CA LEU A 65 -3.84 23.26 -7.18
C LEU A 65 -3.43 21.83 -7.56
N VAL A 66 -2.49 21.66 -8.48
CA VAL A 66 -2.08 20.35 -9.00
C VAL A 66 -0.68 20.00 -8.53
N ARG A 67 -0.51 18.77 -8.08
CA ARG A 67 0.70 18.28 -7.42
C ARG A 67 1.90 18.10 -8.34
N ASN A 68 1.74 17.51 -9.52
CA ASN A 68 2.85 17.23 -10.42
C ASN A 68 3.43 18.47 -11.11
N ARG A 69 2.78 19.63 -10.99
CA ARG A 69 3.31 20.96 -11.35
C ARG A 69 3.99 21.02 -12.72
N GLY A 70 3.33 20.47 -13.73
CA GLY A 70 3.82 20.46 -15.08
C GLY A 70 4.99 19.50 -15.35
N LYS A 71 5.13 18.45 -14.54
CA LYS A 71 6.19 17.45 -14.70
C LYS A 71 5.63 16.04 -14.79
N LEU A 72 6.29 15.22 -15.59
CA LEU A 72 6.04 13.79 -15.69
C LEU A 72 7.33 13.01 -15.39
N CYS A 73 7.20 11.84 -14.77
CA CYS A 73 8.30 10.90 -14.67
C CYS A 73 8.42 10.10 -15.99
N PRO A 74 9.43 9.23 -16.16
CA PRO A 74 9.59 8.46 -17.40
C PRO A 74 8.43 7.53 -17.75
N LYS A 75 7.65 7.08 -16.77
CA LYS A 75 6.62 6.03 -16.97
C LYS A 75 5.49 6.39 -17.95
N PRO A 76 4.91 7.60 -17.96
CA PRO A 76 3.91 7.97 -18.96
C PRO A 76 4.38 7.80 -20.42
N TYR A 77 5.61 8.21 -20.70
CA TYR A 77 6.16 8.13 -22.05
C TYR A 77 6.25 6.69 -22.58
N MET A 78 6.39 5.72 -21.67
CA MET A 78 6.43 4.29 -22.00
C MET A 78 5.08 3.72 -22.40
N LEU A 79 3.98 4.43 -22.13
CA LEU A 79 2.63 4.01 -22.54
C LEU A 79 2.50 3.96 -24.06
N LEU A 80 3.22 4.81 -24.80
CA LEU A 80 3.27 4.76 -26.25
C LEU A 80 3.85 3.42 -26.72
N GLN A 81 5.00 3.02 -26.16
CA GLN A 81 5.62 1.74 -26.53
C GLN A 81 4.75 0.56 -26.09
N LYS A 82 4.02 0.69 -24.97
CA LYS A 82 3.15 -0.35 -24.45
C LYS A 82 1.95 -0.60 -25.37
N VAL A 83 1.30 0.46 -25.83
CA VAL A 83 0.09 0.32 -26.69
C VAL A 83 0.41 -0.27 -28.05
N TYR A 84 1.61 -0.03 -28.57
CA TYR A 84 2.06 -0.57 -29.86
C TYR A 84 3.01 -1.77 -29.72
N ASN A 85 3.04 -2.41 -28.54
CA ASN A 85 3.89 -3.57 -28.31
C ASN A 85 3.46 -4.75 -29.21
N PRO A 86 4.34 -5.30 -30.06
CA PRO A 86 4.00 -6.41 -30.94
C PRO A 86 3.66 -7.71 -30.20
N HIS A 87 4.12 -7.83 -28.95
CA HIS A 87 3.86 -9.01 -28.10
C HIS A 87 2.54 -8.95 -27.33
N ARG A 88 1.65 -8.02 -27.68
CA ARG A 88 0.31 -7.96 -27.07
C ARG A 88 -0.52 -9.18 -27.44
N ILE A 89 -1.28 -9.66 -26.46
CA ILE A 89 -2.37 -10.60 -26.71
C ILE A 89 -3.49 -9.82 -27.41
N LYS A 90 -3.93 -10.28 -28.57
CA LYS A 90 -4.88 -9.57 -29.46
C LYS A 90 -6.24 -10.24 -29.54
N THR A 91 -6.29 -11.53 -29.26
CA THR A 91 -7.49 -12.37 -29.34
C THR A 91 -7.58 -13.26 -28.11
N PRO A 92 -8.76 -13.71 -27.70
CA PRO A 92 -8.88 -14.73 -26.67
C PRO A 92 -8.17 -16.02 -27.09
N LEU A 93 -7.46 -16.62 -26.12
CA LEU A 93 -6.66 -17.83 -26.33
C LEU A 93 -7.17 -18.95 -25.42
N LYS A 94 -7.24 -20.16 -25.96
CA LYS A 94 -7.61 -21.38 -25.25
C LYS A 94 -6.47 -22.38 -25.28
N ARG A 95 -6.14 -22.92 -24.12
CA ARG A 95 -5.16 -24.00 -24.00
C ARG A 95 -5.73 -25.28 -24.58
N THR A 96 -4.93 -26.02 -25.36
CA THR A 96 -5.27 -27.35 -25.82
C THR A 96 -4.41 -28.45 -25.20
N ASN A 97 -3.28 -28.09 -24.60
CA ASN A 97 -2.46 -29.01 -23.82
C ASN A 97 -3.00 -29.05 -22.37
N PRO A 98 -3.49 -30.22 -21.88
CA PRO A 98 -3.99 -30.35 -20.52
C PRO A 98 -2.88 -30.23 -19.46
N GLU A 99 -1.62 -30.48 -19.85
CA GLU A 99 -0.50 -30.37 -18.93
C GLU A 99 -0.14 -28.91 -18.66
N LYS A 100 -0.02 -28.54 -17.38
CA LYS A 100 0.33 -27.21 -16.92
C LYS A 100 1.68 -27.22 -16.24
N GLY A 101 2.51 -26.23 -16.51
CA GLY A 101 3.80 -26.08 -15.83
C GLY A 101 4.72 -25.06 -16.48
N VAL A 102 5.77 -24.71 -15.75
CA VAL A 102 6.80 -23.82 -16.25
C VAL A 102 7.49 -24.44 -17.47
N GLY A 103 7.48 -23.74 -18.59
CA GLY A 103 8.08 -24.19 -19.85
C GLY A 103 7.31 -25.29 -20.59
N ILE A 104 6.13 -25.67 -20.13
CA ILE A 104 5.21 -26.58 -20.85
C ILE A 104 4.47 -25.75 -21.89
N ASP A 105 4.60 -26.12 -23.17
CA ASP A 105 3.88 -25.45 -24.27
C ASP A 105 2.36 -25.62 -24.11
N PRO A 106 1.61 -24.54 -23.89
CA PRO A 106 0.16 -24.58 -23.74
C PRO A 106 -0.59 -24.99 -25.02
N LYS A 107 0.05 -24.93 -26.20
CA LYS A 107 -0.55 -25.14 -27.53
C LYS A 107 -1.79 -24.28 -27.73
N TRP A 108 -1.59 -22.96 -27.59
CA TRP A 108 -2.65 -21.96 -27.70
C TRP A 108 -3.38 -22.03 -29.04
N VAL A 109 -4.71 -21.96 -29.00
CA VAL A 109 -5.57 -21.72 -30.16
C VAL A 109 -6.37 -20.44 -29.94
N GLU A 110 -6.55 -19.66 -30.98
CA GLU A 110 -7.41 -18.48 -30.95
C GLU A 110 -8.88 -18.94 -30.94
N ILE A 111 -9.69 -18.30 -30.09
CA ILE A 111 -11.14 -18.54 -30.02
C ILE A 111 -11.88 -17.20 -30.06
N SER A 112 -13.19 -17.24 -30.31
CA SER A 112 -14.00 -16.03 -30.21
C SER A 112 -14.20 -15.57 -28.78
N TYR A 113 -14.52 -14.27 -28.60
CA TYR A 113 -14.93 -13.77 -27.31
C TYR A 113 -16.16 -14.50 -26.75
N ASP A 114 -17.15 -14.79 -27.61
CA ASP A 114 -18.35 -15.50 -27.18
C ASP A 114 -18.03 -16.91 -26.68
N GLU A 115 -17.17 -17.67 -27.37
CA GLU A 115 -16.75 -19.00 -26.91
C GLU A 115 -16.00 -18.87 -25.54
N ALA A 116 -15.13 -17.89 -25.42
CA ALA A 116 -14.40 -17.67 -24.16
C ALA A 116 -15.35 -17.33 -23.02
N LEU A 117 -16.22 -16.35 -23.23
CA LEU A 117 -17.15 -15.88 -22.18
C LEU A 117 -18.18 -16.95 -21.81
N ASP A 118 -18.71 -17.70 -22.76
CA ASP A 118 -19.63 -18.80 -22.50
C ASP A 118 -18.98 -19.91 -21.69
N THR A 119 -17.72 -20.27 -22.03
CA THR A 119 -16.97 -21.28 -21.28
C THR A 119 -16.72 -20.82 -19.84
N ILE A 120 -16.30 -19.56 -19.61
CA ILE A 120 -16.06 -18.98 -18.30
C ILE A 120 -17.38 -18.89 -17.51
N ALA A 121 -18.45 -18.38 -18.14
CA ALA A 121 -19.74 -18.18 -17.49
C ALA A 121 -20.40 -19.53 -17.10
N ALA A 122 -20.26 -20.56 -17.91
CA ALA A 122 -20.74 -21.90 -17.57
C ALA A 122 -20.06 -22.44 -16.30
N LYS A 123 -18.73 -22.25 -16.17
CA LYS A 123 -18.00 -22.66 -14.98
C LYS A 123 -18.39 -21.83 -13.76
N LEU A 124 -18.53 -20.50 -13.92
CA LEU A 124 -19.01 -19.62 -12.85
C LEU A 124 -20.40 -20.00 -12.37
N LYS A 125 -21.34 -20.28 -13.29
CA LYS A 125 -22.70 -20.72 -12.98
C LYS A 125 -22.70 -22.03 -12.18
N SER A 126 -21.87 -22.99 -12.58
CA SER A 126 -21.70 -24.27 -11.89
C SER A 126 -21.20 -24.09 -10.47
N ILE A 127 -20.17 -23.27 -10.27
CA ILE A 127 -19.60 -22.99 -8.95
C ILE A 127 -20.62 -22.24 -8.08
N ARG A 128 -21.27 -21.19 -8.61
CA ARG A 128 -22.27 -20.43 -7.87
C ARG A 128 -23.46 -21.26 -7.43
N GLY A 129 -23.85 -22.25 -8.22
CA GLY A 129 -24.91 -23.20 -7.91
C GLY A 129 -24.52 -24.29 -6.91
N SER A 130 -23.25 -24.43 -6.58
CA SER A 130 -22.74 -25.45 -5.65
C SER A 130 -22.13 -24.82 -4.39
N ASP A 131 -20.95 -24.20 -4.53
CA ASP A 131 -20.21 -23.60 -3.43
C ASP A 131 -19.28 -22.50 -3.96
N THR A 132 -19.59 -21.24 -3.66
CA THR A 132 -18.88 -20.07 -4.20
C THR A 132 -17.43 -19.99 -3.74
N ILE A 133 -17.07 -20.60 -2.60
CA ILE A 133 -15.70 -20.63 -2.10
C ILE A 133 -14.72 -21.38 -3.02
N LYS A 134 -15.25 -22.15 -3.97
CA LYS A 134 -14.47 -22.84 -5.00
C LYS A 134 -14.00 -21.91 -6.13
N LEU A 135 -14.44 -20.66 -6.13
CA LEU A 135 -13.85 -19.60 -6.95
C LEU A 135 -12.76 -18.89 -6.15
N ALA A 136 -11.57 -18.84 -6.72
CA ALA A 136 -10.52 -17.94 -6.24
C ALA A 136 -10.29 -16.81 -7.25
N GLU A 137 -9.88 -15.67 -6.74
CA GLU A 137 -9.65 -14.48 -7.53
C GLU A 137 -8.31 -13.82 -7.24
N ALA A 138 -7.78 -13.09 -8.23
CA ALA A 138 -6.63 -12.24 -8.06
C ALA A 138 -6.67 -11.02 -8.96
N ARG A 139 -6.21 -9.89 -8.45
CA ARG A 139 -6.06 -8.69 -9.26
C ARG A 139 -4.77 -7.94 -8.92
N GLY A 140 -4.15 -7.35 -9.92
CA GLY A 140 -2.99 -6.50 -9.75
C GLY A 140 -3.37 -5.10 -9.28
N THR A 141 -2.39 -4.37 -8.79
CA THR A 141 -2.54 -2.99 -8.28
C THR A 141 -3.16 -2.04 -9.32
N ALA A 142 -2.88 -2.25 -10.60
CA ALA A 142 -3.48 -1.47 -11.70
C ALA A 142 -5.00 -1.62 -11.80
N SER A 143 -5.56 -2.70 -11.27
CA SER A 143 -6.99 -2.96 -11.25
C SER A 143 -7.73 -2.42 -10.02
N ILE A 144 -7.05 -1.74 -9.09
CA ILE A 144 -7.67 -1.14 -7.89
C ILE A 144 -8.81 -0.18 -8.25
N ARG A 145 -8.74 0.46 -9.41
CA ARG A 145 -9.76 1.39 -9.91
C ARG A 145 -10.86 0.70 -10.73
N ASN A 146 -10.90 -0.61 -10.66
CA ASN A 146 -11.87 -1.43 -11.36
C ASN A 146 -13.06 -1.74 -10.44
N GLU A 147 -14.04 -0.88 -10.45
CA GLU A 147 -15.25 -1.02 -9.62
C GLU A 147 -16.06 -2.26 -9.99
N GLY A 148 -16.06 -2.62 -11.27
CA GLY A 148 -16.72 -3.84 -11.75
C GLY A 148 -16.19 -5.10 -11.10
N TRP A 149 -14.88 -5.15 -10.77
CA TRP A 149 -14.31 -6.31 -10.10
C TRP A 149 -14.91 -6.52 -8.70
N TRP A 150 -15.00 -5.44 -7.91
CA TRP A 150 -15.63 -5.51 -6.61
C TRP A 150 -17.12 -5.83 -6.67
N ALA A 151 -17.83 -5.20 -7.62
CA ALA A 151 -19.24 -5.49 -7.82
C ALA A 151 -19.46 -6.96 -8.22
N PHE A 152 -18.62 -7.48 -9.10
CA PHE A 152 -18.67 -8.86 -9.57
C PHE A 152 -18.48 -9.85 -8.42
N LEU A 153 -17.43 -9.72 -7.64
CA LEU A 153 -17.17 -10.61 -6.51
C LEU A 153 -18.28 -10.55 -5.47
N ARG A 154 -18.69 -9.34 -5.08
CA ARG A 154 -19.76 -9.15 -4.09
C ARG A 154 -21.11 -9.70 -4.53
N SER A 155 -21.37 -9.75 -5.82
CA SER A 155 -22.58 -10.34 -6.38
C SER A 155 -22.48 -11.85 -6.58
N PHE A 156 -21.26 -12.37 -6.75
CA PHE A 156 -21.03 -13.78 -6.93
C PHE A 156 -21.27 -14.59 -5.65
N GLY A 157 -20.78 -14.12 -4.53
CA GLY A 157 -20.81 -14.76 -3.21
C GLY A 157 -19.44 -14.77 -2.55
N PRO A 158 -19.27 -15.43 -1.39
CA PRO A 158 -17.98 -15.63 -0.76
C PRO A 158 -16.99 -16.34 -1.69
N THR A 159 -15.78 -15.82 -1.83
CA THR A 159 -14.73 -16.36 -2.71
C THR A 159 -13.41 -16.44 -1.96
N GLN A 160 -12.44 -17.16 -2.51
CA GLN A 160 -11.06 -17.13 -2.01
C GLN A 160 -10.29 -16.00 -2.70
N ILE A 161 -9.37 -15.39 -1.96
CA ILE A 161 -8.44 -14.40 -2.49
C ILE A 161 -7.06 -15.07 -2.58
N LEU A 162 -6.62 -15.38 -3.79
CA LEU A 162 -5.29 -15.90 -4.06
C LEU A 162 -4.47 -14.87 -4.84
N TRP A 163 -4.10 -13.80 -4.17
CA TRP A 163 -3.39 -12.69 -4.76
C TRP A 163 -1.88 -12.85 -4.70
N GLY A 164 -1.18 -11.97 -5.42
CA GLY A 164 0.25 -11.80 -5.33
C GLY A 164 0.57 -10.40 -4.88
N GLY A 165 0.71 -10.19 -3.57
CA GLY A 165 1.28 -8.98 -3.03
C GLY A 165 0.35 -7.79 -2.81
N ARG A 166 -0.93 -7.99 -2.56
CA ARG A 166 -1.85 -6.90 -2.17
C ARG A 166 -1.50 -6.36 -0.78
N SER A 167 -1.71 -7.17 0.23
CA SER A 167 -1.52 -6.80 1.62
C SER A 167 -0.08 -7.00 2.05
N THR A 168 0.52 -8.10 1.72
CA THR A 168 1.89 -8.45 2.12
C THR A 168 2.96 -7.51 1.57
N HIS A 169 2.71 -6.89 0.43
CA HIS A 169 3.63 -5.92 -0.19
C HIS A 169 3.22 -4.48 0.01
N CYS A 170 2.09 -4.21 0.63
CA CYS A 170 1.67 -2.86 0.94
C CYS A 170 2.28 -2.38 2.27
N ARG A 171 2.05 -1.15 2.65
CA ARG A 171 2.50 -0.57 3.91
C ARG A 171 1.52 -0.91 5.03
N GLN A 172 1.26 -2.20 5.32
CA GLN A 172 0.13 -2.59 6.18
C GLN A 172 0.18 -1.98 7.57
N ALA A 173 1.33 -1.99 8.25
CA ALA A 173 1.45 -1.31 9.53
C ALA A 173 1.11 0.19 9.42
N GLN A 174 1.60 0.85 8.37
CA GLN A 174 1.27 2.26 8.13
C GLN A 174 -0.20 2.46 7.73
N HIS A 175 -0.81 1.50 7.03
CA HIS A 175 -2.24 1.55 6.74
C HIS A 175 -3.07 1.42 8.02
N ALA A 176 -2.73 0.50 8.91
CA ALA A 176 -3.41 0.32 10.18
C ALA A 176 -3.46 1.62 11.01
N PHE A 177 -2.31 2.30 11.15
CA PHE A 177 -2.24 3.57 11.85
C PHE A 177 -2.80 4.74 11.04
N GLY A 178 -2.58 4.75 9.72
CA GLY A 178 -3.13 5.76 8.83
C GLY A 178 -4.66 5.79 8.89
N ASP A 179 -5.28 4.64 8.79
CA ASP A 179 -6.74 4.51 8.86
C ASP A 179 -7.28 4.87 10.24
N ARG A 180 -6.59 4.44 11.30
CA ARG A 180 -7.02 4.65 12.68
C ARG A 180 -6.79 6.07 13.19
N ILE A 181 -5.63 6.67 12.90
CA ILE A 181 -5.21 7.95 13.47
C ILE A 181 -5.42 9.09 12.48
N HIS A 182 -5.20 8.86 11.21
CA HIS A 182 -5.15 9.88 10.18
C HIS A 182 -6.34 9.87 9.22
N GLY A 183 -7.29 8.96 9.38
CA GLY A 183 -8.42 8.83 8.47
C GLY A 183 -8.03 8.59 7.01
N GLY A 184 -6.86 8.01 6.77
CA GLY A 184 -6.34 7.75 5.43
C GLY A 184 -5.32 6.63 5.41
N SER A 185 -5.16 5.98 4.25
CA SER A 185 -4.35 4.76 4.11
C SER A 185 -2.85 4.92 4.33
N ALA A 186 -2.36 6.11 4.57
CA ALA A 186 -0.94 6.36 4.80
C ALA A 186 -0.73 7.62 5.62
N CYS A 187 0.35 7.65 6.39
CA CYS A 187 0.86 8.82 7.05
C CYS A 187 2.02 9.40 6.22
N VAL A 188 2.01 10.70 6.00
CA VAL A 188 3.00 11.42 5.20
C VAL A 188 3.35 12.75 5.85
N PRO A 189 4.57 13.31 5.64
CA PRO A 189 4.90 14.63 6.14
C PRO A 189 4.15 15.74 5.38
N ASP A 190 3.75 16.77 6.07
CA ASP A 190 3.26 18.00 5.45
C ASP A 190 4.44 18.84 4.95
N LEU A 191 4.85 18.57 3.71
CA LEU A 191 6.04 19.19 3.11
C LEU A 191 5.89 20.70 2.85
N ASP A 192 4.69 21.25 2.90
CA ASP A 192 4.50 22.69 2.71
C ASP A 192 5.04 23.49 3.93
N TYR A 193 5.09 22.89 5.13
CA TYR A 193 5.54 23.54 6.35
C TYR A 193 6.65 22.81 7.10
N CYS A 194 7.01 21.59 6.69
CA CYS A 194 8.08 20.82 7.31
C CYS A 194 9.45 21.47 7.08
N ASN A 195 10.28 21.57 8.13
CA ASN A 195 11.64 22.09 8.08
C ASN A 195 12.71 21.06 8.48
N TYR A 196 12.31 20.01 9.18
CA TYR A 196 13.20 18.92 9.59
C TYR A 196 12.52 17.58 9.36
N LEU A 197 13.10 16.79 8.47
CA LEU A 197 12.52 15.52 8.03
C LEU A 197 13.50 14.38 8.24
N ILE A 198 13.08 13.36 9.00
CA ILE A 198 13.82 12.10 9.11
C ILE A 198 13.16 11.07 8.19
N VAL A 199 13.87 10.65 7.15
CA VAL A 199 13.40 9.64 6.19
C VAL A 199 13.98 8.28 6.57
N ILE A 200 13.11 7.31 6.93
CA ILE A 200 13.54 6.02 7.47
C ILE A 200 13.06 4.89 6.56
N GLY A 201 13.97 4.12 5.99
CA GLY A 201 13.65 3.00 5.11
C GLY A 201 12.76 3.38 3.92
N ALA A 202 12.90 4.61 3.42
CA ALA A 202 12.06 5.15 2.36
C ALA A 202 12.90 5.81 1.26
N ASN A 203 12.48 5.65 0.01
CA ASN A 203 13.12 6.27 -1.14
C ASN A 203 12.10 7.05 -2.00
N PRO A 204 11.53 8.15 -1.47
CA PRO A 204 10.54 8.96 -2.19
C PRO A 204 11.09 9.50 -3.53
N ALA A 205 12.38 9.80 -3.64
CA ALA A 205 12.98 10.26 -4.89
C ALA A 205 12.80 9.25 -6.05
N ALA A 206 12.79 7.95 -5.76
CA ALA A 206 12.51 6.93 -6.76
C ALA A 206 11.02 6.52 -6.81
N ALA A 207 10.33 6.51 -5.67
CA ALA A 207 8.96 6.00 -5.55
C ALA A 207 7.89 7.08 -5.79
N GLY A 208 8.12 8.31 -5.34
CA GLY A 208 7.17 9.42 -5.39
C GLY A 208 7.01 10.07 -6.78
N GLY A 209 7.95 9.82 -7.67
CA GLY A 209 7.87 10.29 -9.07
C GLY A 209 7.63 11.79 -9.21
N ALA A 210 6.89 12.16 -10.24
CA ALA A 210 6.59 13.55 -10.56
C ALA A 210 5.62 14.22 -9.56
N ALA A 211 4.92 13.45 -8.76
CA ALA A 211 3.96 13.99 -7.83
C ALA A 211 4.61 14.48 -6.52
N GLU A 212 5.53 13.73 -5.93
CA GLU A 212 6.15 14.05 -4.63
C GLU A 212 7.46 14.82 -4.76
N ASN A 213 8.30 14.47 -5.74
CA ASN A 213 9.62 15.06 -5.87
C ASN A 213 9.64 16.60 -5.96
N PRO A 214 8.70 17.26 -6.66
CA PRO A 214 8.63 18.72 -6.67
C PRO A 214 8.32 19.32 -5.29
N LEU A 215 7.57 18.62 -4.43
CA LEU A 215 7.27 19.08 -3.07
C LEU A 215 8.52 18.99 -2.20
N PHE A 216 9.26 17.87 -2.27
CA PHE A 216 10.55 17.74 -1.61
C PHE A 216 11.56 18.81 -2.06
N ALA A 217 11.65 19.07 -3.37
CA ALA A 217 12.54 20.09 -3.91
C ALA A 217 12.18 21.48 -3.34
N LYS A 218 10.91 21.89 -3.38
CA LYS A 218 10.47 23.17 -2.83
C LYS A 218 10.66 23.28 -1.31
N ALA A 219 10.46 22.21 -0.57
CA ALA A 219 10.72 22.19 0.86
C ALA A 219 12.21 22.39 1.15
N ARG A 220 13.11 21.77 0.37
CA ARG A 220 14.55 21.98 0.48
C ARG A 220 14.98 23.39 0.09
N GLU A 221 14.44 23.95 -1.00
CA GLU A 221 14.67 25.36 -1.37
C GLU A 221 14.30 26.32 -0.24
N ARG A 222 13.29 25.97 0.58
CA ARG A 222 12.87 26.72 1.78
C ARG A 222 13.80 26.49 2.98
N GLY A 223 14.74 25.56 2.87
CA GLY A 223 15.69 25.21 3.93
C GLY A 223 15.35 23.97 4.75
N MET A 224 14.41 23.14 4.28
CA MET A 224 14.12 21.87 4.95
C MET A 224 15.35 20.98 4.96
N ARG A 225 15.74 20.55 6.15
CA ARG A 225 16.83 19.61 6.38
C ARG A 225 16.32 18.17 6.35
N ILE A 226 17.04 17.27 5.70
CA ILE A 226 16.68 15.84 5.55
C ILE A 226 17.78 14.97 6.14
N ILE A 227 17.39 14.11 7.08
CA ILE A 227 18.23 13.01 7.59
C ILE A 227 17.71 11.71 6.96
N ALA A 228 18.55 10.97 6.25
CA ALA A 228 18.16 9.70 5.65
C ALA A 228 18.77 8.51 6.42
N ILE A 229 17.93 7.64 6.89
CA ILE A 229 18.28 6.40 7.60
C ILE A 229 17.96 5.23 6.67
N ASP A 230 18.99 4.63 6.09
CA ASP A 230 18.86 3.63 5.02
C ASP A 230 20.18 2.86 4.91
N PRO A 231 20.20 1.54 4.78
CA PRO A 231 21.44 0.78 4.58
C PRO A 231 22.17 1.12 3.27
N VAL A 232 21.48 1.79 2.34
CA VAL A 232 21.98 2.16 1.02
C VAL A 232 21.89 3.66 0.82
N LEU A 233 22.90 4.26 0.20
CA LEU A 233 22.83 5.64 -0.29
C LEU A 233 21.88 5.72 -1.49
N SER A 234 20.59 5.60 -1.20
CA SER A 234 19.52 5.66 -2.18
C SER A 234 19.42 7.03 -2.86
N ALA A 235 18.58 7.17 -3.90
CA ALA A 235 18.38 8.47 -4.56
C ALA A 235 17.91 9.55 -3.56
N THR A 236 17.14 9.20 -2.55
CA THR A 236 16.74 10.11 -1.47
C THR A 236 17.90 10.40 -0.54
N ALA A 237 18.62 9.37 -0.08
CA ALA A 237 19.76 9.52 0.81
C ALA A 237 20.88 10.37 0.18
N ALA A 238 21.11 10.22 -1.13
CA ALA A 238 22.07 11.02 -1.88
C ALA A 238 21.68 12.51 -2.00
N LYS A 239 20.45 12.86 -1.66
CA LYS A 239 19.95 14.25 -1.63
C LYS A 239 19.68 14.74 -0.21
N ALA A 240 19.88 13.89 0.79
CA ALA A 240 19.77 14.27 2.20
C ALA A 240 20.98 15.10 2.65
N ASP A 241 20.82 15.81 3.75
CA ASP A 241 21.90 16.55 4.40
C ASP A 241 22.83 15.60 5.17
N GLU A 242 22.26 14.49 5.64
CA GLU A 242 23.04 13.42 6.28
C GLU A 242 22.44 12.05 5.97
N TRP A 243 23.30 11.07 5.72
CA TRP A 243 22.94 9.68 5.54
C TRP A 243 23.52 8.82 6.65
N LEU A 244 22.67 8.01 7.29
CA LEU A 244 23.01 7.07 8.33
C LEU A 244 22.80 5.64 7.85
N PRO A 245 23.86 4.86 7.62
CA PRO A 245 23.77 3.48 7.16
C PRO A 245 23.37 2.54 8.30
N ILE A 246 22.09 2.48 8.62
CA ILE A 246 21.55 1.63 9.69
C ILE A 246 21.70 0.14 9.37
N LYS A 247 21.89 -0.69 10.40
CA LYS A 247 21.80 -2.15 10.28
C LYS A 247 20.36 -2.55 9.88
N PRO A 248 20.16 -3.34 8.83
CA PRO A 248 18.83 -3.72 8.38
C PRO A 248 17.96 -4.38 9.47
N GLY A 249 16.74 -3.90 9.64
CA GLY A 249 15.75 -4.42 10.60
C GLY A 249 15.78 -3.79 11.98
N THR A 250 16.69 -2.85 12.26
CA THR A 250 16.84 -2.24 13.60
C THR A 250 16.23 -0.83 13.71
N ASP A 251 15.40 -0.44 12.78
CA ASP A 251 14.75 0.89 12.74
C ASP A 251 13.95 1.19 14.02
N CYS A 252 13.29 0.18 14.60
CA CYS A 252 12.54 0.30 15.83
C CYS A 252 13.45 0.76 16.99
N ALA A 253 14.65 0.17 17.12
CA ALA A 253 15.60 0.54 18.15
C ALA A 253 16.02 2.01 18.05
N PHE A 254 16.23 2.53 16.84
CA PHE A 254 16.54 3.94 16.62
C PHE A 254 15.42 4.86 17.12
N ILE A 255 14.15 4.55 16.77
CA ILE A 255 12.99 5.36 17.15
C ILE A 255 12.74 5.29 18.66
N LEU A 256 12.84 4.10 19.27
CA LEU A 256 12.68 3.93 20.73
C LEU A 256 13.73 4.73 21.52
N ALA A 257 14.97 4.76 21.03
CA ALA A 257 16.01 5.59 21.64
C ALA A 257 15.71 7.07 21.51
N MET A 258 15.15 7.53 20.38
CA MET A 258 14.71 8.93 20.26
C MET A 258 13.63 9.25 21.31
N ILE A 259 12.67 8.36 21.52
CA ILE A 259 11.63 8.53 22.54
C ILE A 259 12.26 8.57 23.93
N ASN A 260 13.21 7.66 24.25
CA ASN A 260 13.94 7.66 25.51
C ASN A 260 14.65 9.00 25.75
N ILE A 261 15.39 9.50 24.77
CA ILE A 261 16.10 10.79 24.84
C ILE A 261 15.13 11.94 25.11
N ILE A 262 13.99 11.98 24.43
CA ILE A 262 12.98 13.04 24.64
C ILE A 262 12.44 12.98 26.06
N LEU A 263 12.11 11.80 26.57
CA LEU A 263 11.46 11.62 27.88
C LEU A 263 12.43 11.77 29.06
N HIS A 264 13.68 11.33 28.90
CA HIS A 264 14.61 11.22 30.05
C HIS A 264 15.79 12.19 30.00
N GLU A 265 16.30 12.54 28.79
CA GLU A 265 17.44 13.46 28.69
C GLU A 265 16.97 14.91 28.39
N ILE A 266 16.19 15.13 27.32
CA ILE A 266 15.73 16.46 26.88
C ILE A 266 14.58 16.97 27.75
N LYS A 267 13.59 16.13 28.05
CA LYS A 267 12.39 16.41 28.85
C LYS A 267 11.53 17.55 28.29
N ILE A 268 11.54 17.75 27.00
CA ILE A 268 10.71 18.72 26.27
C ILE A 268 9.74 17.95 25.37
N TYR A 269 8.46 18.02 25.67
CA TYR A 269 7.36 17.40 24.90
C TYR A 269 6.08 18.24 25.06
N ASP A 270 5.09 18.01 24.19
CA ASP A 270 3.86 18.81 24.16
C ASP A 270 2.85 18.35 25.23
N VAL A 271 3.02 18.85 26.45
CA VAL A 271 2.17 18.50 27.59
C VAL A 271 0.68 18.79 27.33
N PRO A 272 0.29 19.98 26.82
CA PRO A 272 -1.12 20.24 26.49
C PRO A 272 -1.70 19.22 25.51
N PHE A 273 -0.98 18.89 24.46
CA PHE A 273 -1.41 17.91 23.47
C PHE A 273 -1.58 16.52 24.09
N LEU A 274 -0.63 16.07 24.91
CA LEU A 274 -0.70 14.80 25.62
C LEU A 274 -1.90 14.73 26.56
N LYS A 275 -2.17 15.79 27.32
CA LYS A 275 -3.29 15.86 28.25
C LYS A 275 -4.65 15.86 27.58
N GLU A 276 -4.80 16.60 26.48
CA GLU A 276 -6.10 16.90 25.89
C GLU A 276 -6.45 16.03 24.68
N MET A 277 -5.43 15.62 23.89
CA MET A 277 -5.63 15.02 22.58
C MET A 277 -5.25 13.55 22.52
N THR A 278 -4.76 12.94 23.60
CA THR A 278 -4.30 11.55 23.62
C THR A 278 -4.85 10.78 24.82
N ASN A 279 -4.64 9.47 24.86
CA ASN A 279 -4.95 8.67 26.02
C ASN A 279 -3.83 8.67 27.11
N ALA A 280 -2.87 9.57 27.00
CA ALA A 280 -1.76 9.70 27.96
C ALA A 280 -2.20 9.81 29.44
N PRO A 281 -3.29 10.53 29.80
CA PRO A 281 -3.75 10.63 31.18
C PRO A 281 -4.61 9.46 31.68
N TYR A 282 -4.97 8.49 30.83
CA TYR A 282 -5.84 7.38 31.23
C TYR A 282 -5.15 6.47 32.23
N LEU A 283 -5.87 6.12 33.29
CA LEU A 283 -5.35 5.31 34.38
C LEU A 283 -5.39 3.82 34.05
N VAL A 284 -4.25 3.18 34.12
CA VAL A 284 -4.07 1.76 33.86
C VAL A 284 -3.89 1.03 35.18
N GLY A 285 -4.66 -0.05 35.37
CA GLY A 285 -4.58 -0.94 36.53
C GLY A 285 -3.40 -1.90 36.48
N PRO A 286 -3.16 -2.66 37.55
CA PRO A 286 -2.10 -3.67 37.63
C PRO A 286 -2.23 -4.80 36.59
N ASP A 287 -3.43 -5.03 36.08
CA ASP A 287 -3.72 -6.00 35.01
C ASP A 287 -3.37 -5.51 33.61
N GLY A 288 -2.99 -4.23 33.50
CA GLY A 288 -2.66 -3.62 32.21
C GLY A 288 -3.87 -3.11 31.43
N TYR A 289 -5.03 -3.04 32.05
CA TYR A 289 -6.23 -2.46 31.46
C TYR A 289 -6.56 -1.11 32.07
N TRP A 290 -7.28 -0.29 31.34
CA TRP A 290 -7.76 0.99 31.88
C TRP A 290 -8.72 0.78 33.03
N LEU A 291 -8.55 1.53 34.09
CA LEU A 291 -9.53 1.64 35.15
C LEU A 291 -10.77 2.34 34.62
N ARG A 292 -11.92 1.70 34.83
CA ARG A 292 -13.21 2.19 34.36
C ARG A 292 -14.14 2.45 35.51
N ASP A 293 -14.92 3.50 35.37
CA ASP A 293 -16.00 3.81 36.28
C ASP A 293 -17.00 2.65 36.34
N LYS A 294 -17.44 2.31 37.53
CA LYS A 294 -18.29 1.09 37.76
C LYS A 294 -19.66 1.19 37.12
N GLU A 295 -20.22 2.42 37.04
CA GLU A 295 -21.56 2.65 36.51
C GLU A 295 -21.56 2.91 35.02
N THR A 296 -20.73 3.87 34.59
CA THR A 296 -20.69 4.33 33.20
C THR A 296 -19.81 3.50 32.28
N LYS A 297 -18.92 2.67 32.84
CA LYS A 297 -17.90 1.87 32.15
C LYS A 297 -16.88 2.71 31.37
N LYS A 298 -16.85 4.03 31.59
CA LYS A 298 -15.92 4.94 30.93
C LYS A 298 -14.54 4.91 31.59
N GLY A 299 -13.49 5.08 30.79
CA GLY A 299 -12.13 5.17 31.24
C GLY A 299 -11.93 6.33 32.24
N GLN A 300 -11.12 6.12 33.26
CA GLN A 300 -10.86 7.10 34.31
C GLN A 300 -9.51 7.80 34.10
N VAL A 301 -9.47 9.05 34.52
CA VAL A 301 -8.29 9.91 34.59
C VAL A 301 -8.17 10.47 36.02
N TRP A 302 -6.98 10.89 36.42
CA TRP A 302 -6.78 11.57 37.71
C TRP A 302 -6.77 13.08 37.55
N ASP A 303 -7.63 13.78 38.27
CA ASP A 303 -7.60 15.24 38.37
C ASP A 303 -6.74 15.64 39.58
N PRO A 304 -5.53 16.15 39.35
CA PRO A 304 -4.61 16.51 40.45
C PRO A 304 -5.07 17.73 41.26
N VAL A 305 -5.98 18.55 40.71
CA VAL A 305 -6.50 19.74 41.40
C VAL A 305 -7.57 19.33 42.41
N ASP A 306 -8.45 18.40 42.04
CA ASP A 306 -9.49 17.91 42.94
C ASP A 306 -9.04 16.68 43.75
N GLY A 307 -7.87 16.11 43.44
CA GLY A 307 -7.28 14.99 44.17
C GLY A 307 -8.11 13.70 44.06
N ARG A 308 -8.81 13.46 42.91
CA ARG A 308 -9.66 12.29 42.70
C ARG A 308 -9.72 11.85 41.24
N ALA A 309 -10.11 10.61 41.04
CA ALA A 309 -10.42 10.08 39.72
C ALA A 309 -11.75 10.63 39.20
N LYS A 310 -11.83 10.81 37.87
CA LYS A 310 -13.02 11.23 37.13
C LYS A 310 -13.08 10.45 35.84
N THR A 311 -14.26 10.34 35.21
CA THR A 311 -14.34 9.82 33.83
C THR A 311 -13.68 10.81 32.88
N TYR A 312 -13.12 10.30 31.77
CA TYR A 312 -12.33 11.13 30.82
C TYR A 312 -13.09 12.33 30.26
N ASP A 313 -14.42 12.28 30.24
CA ASP A 313 -15.33 13.31 29.71
C ASP A 313 -16.09 14.12 30.78
N ASP A 314 -15.73 13.97 32.05
CA ASP A 314 -16.34 14.74 33.13
C ASP A 314 -16.07 16.24 32.90
N PRO A 315 -17.13 17.07 32.79
CA PRO A 315 -16.97 18.51 32.55
C PRO A 315 -16.32 19.26 33.72
N GLY A 316 -16.24 18.64 34.88
CA GLY A 316 -15.59 19.19 36.06
C GLY A 316 -14.09 18.90 36.17
N ILE A 317 -13.46 18.29 35.17
CA ILE A 317 -12.01 18.10 35.17
C ILE A 317 -11.34 19.47 35.04
N LYS A 318 -10.41 19.74 35.99
CA LYS A 318 -9.61 20.98 36.01
C LYS A 318 -8.24 20.79 35.43
N ASP A 319 -7.64 19.61 35.60
CA ASP A 319 -6.37 19.24 34.99
C ASP A 319 -6.26 17.71 34.92
N PHE A 320 -5.28 17.23 34.11
CA PHE A 320 -5.01 15.81 33.93
C PHE A 320 -3.63 15.47 34.46
N ALA A 321 -3.53 14.44 35.30
CA ALA A 321 -2.24 13.89 35.70
C ALA A 321 -1.63 13.06 34.57
N LEU A 322 -0.34 13.28 34.29
CA LEU A 322 0.46 12.44 33.38
C LEU A 322 1.45 11.55 34.15
N ASP A 323 1.73 11.89 35.39
CA ASP A 323 2.70 11.23 36.25
C ASP A 323 2.07 10.84 37.58
N GLY A 324 2.65 9.84 38.23
CA GLY A 324 2.22 9.36 39.55
C GLY A 324 1.51 8.02 39.51
N THR A 325 1.13 7.53 40.66
CA THR A 325 0.29 6.34 40.86
C THR A 325 -0.73 6.68 41.94
N PHE A 326 -1.98 6.41 41.66
CA PHE A 326 -3.12 6.83 42.48
C PHE A 326 -3.91 5.60 42.92
N GLU A 327 -4.49 5.68 44.09
CA GLU A 327 -5.37 4.62 44.60
C GLU A 327 -6.82 5.00 44.35
N ILE A 328 -7.55 4.16 43.60
CA ILE A 328 -8.97 4.33 43.25
C ILE A 328 -9.70 3.08 43.68
N ASP A 329 -10.59 3.21 44.68
CA ASP A 329 -11.37 2.09 45.22
C ASP A 329 -10.50 0.88 45.62
N GLY A 330 -9.31 1.12 46.16
CA GLY A 330 -8.38 0.08 46.58
C GLY A 330 -7.54 -0.54 45.43
N VAL A 331 -7.65 0.00 44.23
CA VAL A 331 -6.83 -0.42 43.06
C VAL A 331 -5.86 0.70 42.67
N LYS A 332 -4.61 0.35 42.46
CA LYS A 332 -3.61 1.30 41.96
C LYS A 332 -3.81 1.58 40.49
N GLY A 333 -3.97 2.87 40.13
CA GLY A 333 -4.04 3.36 38.75
C GLY A 333 -2.85 4.23 38.41
N THR A 334 -2.19 3.96 37.30
CA THR A 334 -1.05 4.73 36.80
C THR A 334 -1.38 5.32 35.44
N PRO A 335 -1.16 6.65 35.21
CA PRO A 335 -1.39 7.24 33.91
C PRO A 335 -0.60 6.53 32.82
N SER A 336 -1.22 6.32 31.67
CA SER A 336 -0.60 5.68 30.49
C SER A 336 0.74 6.31 30.11
N PHE A 337 0.87 7.61 30.28
CA PHE A 337 2.13 8.33 30.01
C PHE A 337 3.24 7.98 31.01
N GLN A 338 2.92 7.82 32.29
CA GLN A 338 3.91 7.35 33.27
C GLN A 338 4.41 5.95 32.90
N LEU A 339 3.49 5.06 32.49
CA LEU A 339 3.88 3.72 32.04
C LEU A 339 4.78 3.77 30.81
N LEU A 340 4.48 4.65 29.85
CA LEU A 340 5.36 4.89 28.71
C LEU A 340 6.75 5.35 29.15
N LYS A 341 6.83 6.33 30.06
CA LYS A 341 8.10 6.82 30.58
C LYS A 341 8.91 5.71 31.24
N ASP A 342 8.26 4.92 32.09
CA ASP A 342 8.93 3.82 32.78
C ASP A 342 9.39 2.73 31.82
N HIS A 343 8.59 2.39 30.83
CA HIS A 343 8.89 1.41 29.80
C HIS A 343 10.07 1.83 28.92
N MET A 344 10.17 3.11 28.58
CA MET A 344 11.22 3.62 27.70
C MET A 344 12.60 3.70 28.37
N LYS A 345 12.73 3.59 29.69
CA LYS A 345 14.03 3.62 30.40
C LYS A 345 15.05 2.59 29.90
N GLN A 346 14.59 1.46 29.43
CA GLN A 346 15.45 0.38 28.93
C GLN A 346 16.04 0.66 27.53
N TYR A 347 15.44 1.53 26.74
CA TYR A 347 15.85 1.79 25.36
C TYR A 347 16.81 2.99 25.27
N THR A 348 17.97 2.86 25.91
CA THR A 348 18.98 3.95 25.97
C THR A 348 19.65 4.17 24.60
N PRO A 349 20.20 5.37 24.33
CA PRO A 349 20.96 5.60 23.11
C PRO A 349 22.16 4.67 22.94
N GLU A 350 22.79 4.24 24.03
CA GLU A 350 23.90 3.29 24.01
C GLU A 350 23.44 1.90 23.60
N TRP A 351 22.31 1.45 24.12
CA TRP A 351 21.69 0.20 23.69
C TRP A 351 21.34 0.28 22.19
N ALA A 352 20.71 1.36 21.76
CA ALA A 352 20.34 1.51 20.35
C ALA A 352 21.57 1.61 19.44
N ALA A 353 22.68 2.19 19.92
CA ALA A 353 23.91 2.22 19.15
C ALA A 353 24.50 0.83 18.94
N ALA A 354 24.36 -0.08 19.90
CA ALA A 354 24.75 -1.48 19.74
C ALA A 354 23.86 -2.23 18.72
N GLU A 355 22.55 -1.99 18.74
CA GLU A 355 21.60 -2.61 17.82
C GLU A 355 21.71 -2.09 16.38
N THR A 356 21.78 -0.76 16.24
CA THR A 356 21.67 -0.06 14.93
C THR A 356 22.99 0.19 14.25
N GLU A 357 24.10 0.11 14.98
CA GLU A 357 25.44 0.52 14.56
C GLU A 357 25.52 2.03 14.22
N ILE A 358 24.62 2.83 14.78
CA ILE A 358 24.63 4.29 14.71
C ILE A 358 25.10 4.81 16.07
N ALA A 359 26.16 5.61 16.10
CA ALA A 359 26.73 6.13 17.37
C ALA A 359 25.67 6.86 18.21
N ALA A 360 25.65 6.60 19.52
CA ALA A 360 24.70 7.16 20.49
C ALA A 360 24.63 8.70 20.43
N ASP A 361 25.78 9.36 20.30
CA ASP A 361 25.85 10.82 20.19
C ASP A 361 25.18 11.35 18.92
N LYS A 362 25.20 10.58 17.82
CA LYS A 362 24.46 10.95 16.62
C LYS A 362 22.96 10.83 16.85
N ILE A 363 22.51 9.78 17.53
CA ILE A 363 21.09 9.59 17.86
C ILE A 363 20.63 10.76 18.75
N ARG A 364 21.40 11.13 19.78
CA ARG A 364 21.12 12.28 20.66
C ARG A 364 21.03 13.59 19.88
N ARG A 365 22.00 13.85 19.02
CA ARG A 365 22.03 15.09 18.23
C ARG A 365 20.81 15.20 17.32
N ILE A 366 20.50 14.14 16.56
CA ILE A 366 19.36 14.12 15.65
C ILE A 366 18.04 14.28 16.43
N THR A 367 17.91 13.63 17.56
CA THR A 367 16.73 13.76 18.42
C THR A 367 16.58 15.18 18.94
N LYS A 368 17.66 15.80 19.37
CA LYS A 368 17.65 17.19 19.83
C LYS A 368 17.25 18.14 18.70
N GLU A 369 17.87 18.00 17.52
CA GLU A 369 17.51 18.76 16.31
C GLU A 369 16.03 18.58 15.94
N PHE A 370 15.49 17.37 16.05
CA PHE A 370 14.08 17.06 15.79
C PHE A 370 13.16 17.82 16.75
N VAL A 371 13.43 17.77 18.05
CA VAL A 371 12.64 18.47 19.09
C VAL A 371 12.73 19.99 18.92
N GLU A 372 13.92 20.54 18.68
CA GLU A 372 14.12 21.98 18.46
C GLU A 372 13.36 22.48 17.24
N ASN A 373 13.38 21.69 16.14
CA ASN A 373 12.63 22.02 14.91
C ASN A 373 11.13 21.80 15.05
N ALA A 374 10.68 20.98 15.97
CA ALA A 374 9.25 20.78 16.23
C ALA A 374 8.55 22.04 16.76
N ARG A 375 9.29 23.00 17.32
CA ARG A 375 8.76 24.30 17.80
C ARG A 375 7.52 24.14 18.68
N ILE A 376 7.59 23.23 19.65
CA ILE A 376 6.48 22.92 20.55
C ILE A 376 5.92 24.22 21.16
N GLY A 377 4.58 24.38 21.16
CA GLY A 377 3.89 25.57 21.63
C GLY A 377 3.72 26.67 20.56
N SER A 378 4.42 26.60 19.42
CA SER A 378 4.24 27.56 18.33
C SER A 378 2.93 27.33 17.57
N THR A 379 2.42 28.43 16.99
CA THR A 379 1.23 28.43 16.13
C THR A 379 1.52 29.15 14.83
N ILE A 380 0.70 28.85 13.82
CA ILE A 380 0.70 29.52 12.52
C ILE A 380 -0.72 29.94 12.17
N GLU A 381 -0.85 31.09 11.52
CA GLU A 381 -2.11 31.54 10.94
C GLU A 381 -2.10 31.23 9.44
N ILE A 382 -3.10 30.50 8.97
CA ILE A 382 -3.29 30.14 7.56
C ILE A 382 -4.74 30.45 7.21
N GLU A 383 -4.98 31.34 6.25
CA GLU A 383 -6.31 31.73 5.78
C GLU A 383 -7.27 32.11 6.93
N GLY A 384 -6.76 32.79 7.96
CA GLY A 384 -7.53 33.21 9.13
C GLY A 384 -7.74 32.13 10.22
N ALA A 385 -7.32 30.90 9.99
CA ALA A 385 -7.34 29.83 11.01
C ALA A 385 -6.00 29.74 11.75
N ARG A 386 -6.05 29.74 13.07
CA ARG A 386 -4.87 29.54 13.93
C ARG A 386 -4.70 28.07 14.25
N LEU A 387 -3.59 27.50 13.81
CA LEU A 387 -3.23 26.08 13.97
C LEU A 387 -1.93 25.94 14.75
N PRO A 388 -1.72 24.84 15.50
CA PRO A 388 -0.40 24.47 16.00
C PRO A 388 0.57 24.31 14.83
N LEU A 389 1.82 24.74 15.01
CA LEU A 389 2.90 24.57 14.03
C LEU A 389 3.93 23.59 14.56
N ARG A 390 4.14 22.46 13.88
CA ARG A 390 5.12 21.43 14.24
C ARG A 390 5.97 21.05 13.03
N PRO A 391 6.96 21.89 12.62
CA PRO A 391 7.69 21.69 11.38
C PRO A 391 8.76 20.60 11.45
N ALA A 392 8.49 19.52 12.14
CA ALA A 392 9.31 18.32 12.20
C ALA A 392 8.46 17.07 11.99
N ALA A 393 8.97 16.14 11.19
CA ALA A 393 8.25 14.90 10.85
C ALA A 393 9.22 13.76 10.58
N THR A 394 8.69 12.52 10.62
CA THR A 394 9.31 11.35 10.01
C THR A 394 8.61 11.02 8.69
N HIS A 395 9.31 10.34 7.80
CA HIS A 395 8.75 9.73 6.59
C HIS A 395 9.21 8.29 6.51
N VAL A 396 8.36 7.39 6.98
CA VAL A 396 8.65 5.96 6.99
C VAL A 396 8.24 5.30 5.69
N GLY A 397 9.00 4.32 5.25
CA GLY A 397 8.77 3.61 4.00
C GLY A 397 8.66 2.11 4.13
N ARG A 398 8.76 1.44 2.98
CA ARG A 398 8.66 -0.02 2.94
C ARG A 398 9.88 -0.74 3.52
N GLY A 399 11.01 -0.06 3.67
CA GLY A 399 12.15 -0.58 4.43
C GLY A 399 11.77 -0.96 5.86
N ILE A 400 10.79 -0.26 6.45
CA ILE A 400 10.19 -0.59 7.74
C ILE A 400 9.03 -1.55 7.58
N THR A 401 8.01 -1.15 6.80
CA THR A 401 6.73 -1.87 6.76
C THR A 401 6.76 -3.18 5.97
N GLY A 402 7.85 -3.51 5.32
CA GLY A 402 8.09 -4.80 4.67
C GLY A 402 8.90 -5.77 5.53
N GLN A 403 8.90 -5.58 6.83
CA GLN A 403 9.62 -6.42 7.81
C GLN A 403 8.66 -7.01 8.85
N VAL A 404 9.06 -8.10 9.46
CA VAL A 404 8.43 -8.61 10.68
C VAL A 404 8.64 -7.59 11.80
N HIS A 405 7.70 -7.48 12.73
CA HIS A 405 7.65 -6.48 13.82
C HIS A 405 7.44 -5.03 13.35
N SER A 406 6.97 -4.86 12.12
CA SER A 406 6.74 -3.54 11.54
C SER A 406 5.69 -2.73 12.29
N TYR A 407 4.70 -3.40 12.89
CA TYR A 407 3.69 -2.76 13.73
C TYR A 407 4.31 -2.00 14.90
N GLN A 408 5.25 -2.63 15.61
CA GLN A 408 5.94 -2.03 16.76
C GLN A 408 6.73 -0.79 16.36
N THR A 409 7.39 -0.83 15.20
CA THR A 409 8.13 0.31 14.67
C THR A 409 7.21 1.49 14.33
N ILE A 410 6.05 1.23 13.73
CA ILE A 410 5.08 2.28 13.38
C ILE A 410 4.37 2.81 14.63
N LEU A 411 4.10 1.99 15.63
CA LEU A 411 3.60 2.45 16.93
C LEU A 411 4.61 3.41 17.59
N ALA A 412 5.90 3.04 17.61
CA ALA A 412 6.95 3.91 18.13
C ALA A 412 7.04 5.24 17.35
N ASP A 413 6.93 5.21 16.03
CA ASP A 413 6.92 6.40 15.17
C ASP A 413 5.76 7.36 15.52
N HIS A 414 4.57 6.82 15.78
CA HIS A 414 3.42 7.62 16.20
C HIS A 414 3.56 8.16 17.63
N ILE A 415 4.19 7.41 18.52
CA ILE A 415 4.53 7.92 19.86
C ILE A 415 5.53 9.06 19.75
N LEU A 416 6.55 8.95 18.89
CA LEU A 416 7.47 10.05 18.63
C LEU A 416 6.72 11.30 18.14
N ALA A 417 5.73 11.13 17.25
CA ALA A 417 4.91 12.23 16.74
C ALA A 417 4.04 12.88 17.83
N ILE A 418 3.39 12.12 18.72
CA ILE A 418 2.57 12.71 19.79
C ILE A 418 3.39 13.46 20.82
N LEU A 419 4.63 13.05 21.07
CA LEU A 419 5.52 13.76 22.01
C LEU A 419 5.77 15.21 21.58
N ILE A 420 5.78 15.49 20.29
CA ILE A 420 5.91 16.85 19.77
C ILE A 420 4.57 17.50 19.42
N GLY A 421 3.42 16.82 19.65
CA GLY A 421 2.10 17.31 19.23
C GLY A 421 1.93 17.36 17.72
N GLY A 422 2.58 16.45 16.99
CA GLY A 422 2.78 16.47 15.54
C GLY A 422 1.78 15.62 14.76
N LEU A 423 0.54 15.45 15.22
CA LEU A 423 -0.49 14.74 14.45
C LEU A 423 -1.50 15.72 13.83
N GLU A 424 -1.71 15.60 12.53
CA GLU A 424 -2.69 16.37 11.75
C GLU A 424 -2.56 17.89 11.88
N VAL A 425 -1.34 18.37 11.97
CA VAL A 425 -1.00 19.80 12.07
C VAL A 425 0.06 20.22 11.05
N PRO A 426 0.11 21.52 10.67
CA PRO A 426 1.10 22.04 9.74
C PRO A 426 2.54 21.65 10.07
N GLY A 427 3.21 21.08 9.07
CA GLY A 427 4.64 20.73 9.12
C GLY A 427 4.96 19.34 9.64
N SER A 428 3.98 18.56 10.12
CA SER A 428 4.23 17.26 10.73
C SER A 428 3.44 16.12 10.04
N HIS A 429 3.07 15.10 10.80
CA HIS A 429 2.44 13.89 10.27
C HIS A 429 0.98 14.11 9.87
N MET A 430 0.60 13.66 8.69
CA MET A 430 -0.72 13.87 8.15
C MET A 430 -1.22 12.65 7.38
N GLY A 431 -2.53 12.41 7.43
CA GLY A 431 -3.16 11.38 6.62
C GLY A 431 -3.02 11.63 5.12
N GLY A 432 -2.78 10.56 4.38
CA GLY A 432 -2.59 10.60 2.93
C GLY A 432 -3.84 10.95 2.13
N SER A 433 -5.04 10.77 2.70
CA SER A 433 -6.32 11.07 2.03
C SER A 433 -7.38 11.29 3.11
N THR A 434 -7.92 12.47 3.20
CA THR A 434 -8.68 12.92 4.36
C THR A 434 -10.09 13.44 4.03
N PHE A 435 -10.83 12.80 3.13
CA PHE A 435 -12.23 13.15 2.98
C PHE A 435 -13.14 12.05 3.49
N ALA A 436 -14.03 12.44 4.40
CA ALA A 436 -15.07 11.57 4.90
C ALA A 436 -15.93 11.01 3.75
N LYS A 437 -16.16 9.71 3.75
CA LYS A 437 -17.04 9.03 2.82
C LYS A 437 -18.41 9.73 2.80
N GLY A 438 -18.90 10.09 1.62
CA GLY A 438 -20.23 10.66 1.45
C GLY A 438 -20.39 12.14 1.78
N ARG A 439 -19.35 12.85 2.18
CA ARG A 439 -19.41 14.29 2.38
C ARG A 439 -19.47 15.02 1.04
N ARG A 440 -20.38 16.00 0.92
CA ARG A 440 -20.43 16.89 -0.24
C ARG A 440 -19.84 18.25 0.10
N SER A 441 -19.16 18.85 -0.88
CA SER A 441 -18.72 20.23 -0.78
C SER A 441 -19.91 21.19 -0.73
N LYS A 442 -19.65 22.48 -0.43
CA LYS A 442 -20.66 23.54 -0.52
C LYS A 442 -21.26 23.65 -1.93
N GLU A 443 -20.48 23.32 -2.96
CA GLU A 443 -20.91 23.30 -4.37
C GLU A 443 -21.66 22.00 -4.73
N GLY A 444 -21.80 21.06 -3.80
CA GLY A 444 -22.51 19.80 -3.99
C GLY A 444 -21.68 18.66 -4.57
N TYR A 445 -20.36 18.84 -4.75
CA TYR A 445 -19.49 17.76 -5.23
C TYR A 445 -19.24 16.73 -4.15
N LEU A 446 -19.36 15.45 -4.50
CA LEU A 446 -19.13 14.37 -3.58
C LEU A 446 -17.62 14.18 -3.36
N PHE A 447 -17.20 14.34 -2.12
CA PHE A 447 -15.86 13.94 -1.70
C PHE A 447 -15.87 12.45 -1.38
N ARG A 448 -15.15 11.73 -2.18
CA ARG A 448 -14.78 10.38 -1.84
C ARG A 448 -13.26 10.34 -1.86
N GLY A 449 -12.64 10.24 -0.70
CA GLY A 449 -11.26 9.80 -0.60
C GLY A 449 -11.10 8.46 -1.31
N ASN A 450 -9.94 7.85 -1.31
CA ASN A 450 -9.68 6.53 -1.94
C ASN A 450 -10.64 5.41 -1.50
N GLY A 451 -11.77 5.76 -0.93
CA GLY A 451 -12.74 4.85 -0.36
C GLY A 451 -12.27 4.25 0.96
N MET A 452 -11.28 4.84 1.59
CA MET A 452 -10.62 4.26 2.74
C MET A 452 -10.99 4.89 4.08
N SER A 453 -11.61 6.07 4.14
CA SER A 453 -11.99 6.71 5.39
C SER A 453 -13.47 7.05 5.42
N SER A 454 -14.14 6.78 6.52
CA SER A 454 -15.53 7.17 6.78
C SER A 454 -15.67 8.46 7.59
N GLY A 455 -14.55 9.06 7.98
CA GLY A 455 -14.52 10.24 8.85
C GLY A 455 -14.08 9.93 10.27
N VAL A 456 -14.10 10.97 11.10
CA VAL A 456 -13.73 10.87 12.51
C VAL A 456 -14.98 10.68 13.35
N GLU A 457 -15.08 9.54 14.01
CA GLU A 457 -16.20 9.20 14.90
C GLU A 457 -15.73 9.00 16.33
N VAL A 458 -16.66 8.98 17.26
CA VAL A 458 -16.38 8.71 18.67
C VAL A 458 -16.38 7.20 18.88
N GLY A 459 -15.20 6.67 19.13
CA GLY A 459 -15.02 5.28 19.53
C GLY A 459 -15.14 5.07 21.03
N GLU A 460 -14.76 3.89 21.49
CA GLU A 460 -14.76 3.50 22.90
C GLU A 460 -13.90 4.47 23.73
N ASP A 461 -14.38 4.83 24.90
CA ASP A 461 -13.70 5.72 25.84
C ASP A 461 -13.27 7.10 25.26
N GLY A 462 -14.05 7.64 24.32
CA GLY A 462 -13.77 8.94 23.72
C GLY A 462 -12.57 8.96 22.78
N MET A 463 -12.04 7.80 22.43
CA MET A 463 -11.01 7.69 21.41
C MET A 463 -11.56 8.00 20.03
N GLN A 464 -10.71 8.55 19.20
CA GLN A 464 -11.00 8.65 17.79
C GLN A 464 -11.20 7.26 17.20
N ASP A 465 -12.27 7.09 16.45
CA ASP A 465 -12.46 5.96 15.56
C ASP A 465 -12.67 6.43 14.13
N THR A 466 -11.80 6.02 13.24
CA THR A 466 -11.94 6.24 11.83
C THR A 466 -12.26 4.91 11.18
N HIS A 467 -13.51 4.71 10.81
CA HIS A 467 -13.88 3.50 10.10
C HIS A 467 -13.30 3.51 8.70
N HIS A 468 -12.50 2.52 8.41
CA HIS A 468 -12.04 2.23 7.07
C HIS A 468 -12.89 1.11 6.50
N ARG A 469 -13.82 1.41 5.59
CA ARG A 469 -14.57 0.43 4.78
C ARG A 469 -15.19 -0.68 5.55
N ASP A 470 -15.85 -0.82 6.44
CA ASP A 470 -16.34 -2.00 7.15
C ASP A 470 -15.30 -2.66 8.10
N PHE A 471 -14.13 -2.03 8.27
CA PHE A 471 -13.10 -2.52 9.16
C PHE A 471 -13.18 -1.87 10.52
N GLN A 472 -13.24 -2.69 11.52
CA GLN A 472 -13.17 -2.26 12.91
C GLN A 472 -11.72 -2.30 13.40
N TRP A 473 -11.42 -1.57 14.44
CA TRP A 473 -10.14 -1.68 15.12
C TRP A 473 -10.21 -2.74 16.25
N PRO A 474 -9.21 -3.56 16.48
CA PRO A 474 -7.97 -3.66 15.70
C PRO A 474 -8.27 -3.97 14.24
N PRO A 475 -7.37 -3.60 13.31
CA PRO A 475 -7.68 -3.71 11.90
C PRO A 475 -7.95 -5.17 11.53
N LYS A 476 -9.15 -5.44 11.05
CA LYS A 476 -9.62 -6.77 10.69
C LYS A 476 -9.44 -7.08 9.21
N SER A 477 -9.10 -6.09 8.45
CA SER A 477 -8.93 -6.15 7.01
C SER A 477 -7.54 -6.47 6.56
N TYR A 478 -6.64 -6.54 7.48
CA TYR A 478 -5.28 -6.89 7.15
C TYR A 478 -5.14 -8.39 7.33
N SER A 479 -4.53 -9.01 6.37
CA SER A 479 -4.51 -10.44 6.13
C SER A 479 -4.28 -11.32 7.37
N GLY A 480 -3.42 -10.88 8.28
CA GLY A 480 -3.13 -11.63 9.50
C GLY A 480 -4.35 -11.84 10.41
N TRP A 481 -5.26 -10.87 10.43
CA TRP A 481 -6.47 -10.94 11.24
C TRP A 481 -7.52 -11.87 10.65
N GLU A 482 -7.69 -11.86 9.35
CA GLU A 482 -8.67 -12.74 8.69
C GLU A 482 -8.35 -14.21 8.95
N MET A 483 -7.06 -14.58 8.96
CA MET A 483 -6.63 -15.92 9.31
C MET A 483 -6.94 -16.28 10.77
N LEU A 484 -6.94 -15.31 11.67
CA LEU A 484 -7.19 -15.51 13.10
C LEU A 484 -8.67 -15.42 13.48
N ILE A 485 -9.52 -14.92 12.61
CA ILE A 485 -10.96 -14.78 12.86
C ILE A 485 -11.60 -16.05 13.47
N PRO A 486 -11.30 -17.28 12.99
CA PRO A 486 -11.86 -18.49 13.56
C PRO A 486 -11.51 -18.71 15.05
N PHE A 487 -10.54 -17.98 15.57
CA PHE A 487 -10.05 -18.09 16.94
C PHE A 487 -10.47 -16.93 17.85
N MET A 488 -11.28 -15.99 17.35
CA MET A 488 -11.78 -14.86 18.12
C MET A 488 -13.15 -15.16 18.72
N ASP A 489 -13.41 -14.68 19.96
CA ASP A 489 -14.69 -14.86 20.64
C ASP A 489 -15.79 -14.02 19.97
N ASP A 490 -15.54 -12.73 19.81
CA ASP A 490 -16.39 -11.82 19.06
C ASP A 490 -15.90 -11.74 17.62
N HIS A 491 -16.51 -12.56 16.79
CA HIS A 491 -16.21 -12.58 15.38
C HIS A 491 -16.67 -11.27 14.73
N PRO A 492 -15.74 -10.43 14.23
CA PRO A 492 -16.10 -9.12 13.72
C PRO A 492 -16.84 -9.15 12.39
N TYR A 493 -16.75 -10.26 11.69
CA TYR A 493 -17.53 -10.53 10.51
C TYR A 493 -18.68 -11.45 10.87
N PRO A 494 -19.84 -11.31 10.23
CA PRO A 494 -20.90 -12.27 10.37
C PRO A 494 -20.37 -13.67 10.05
N LYS A 495 -20.86 -14.67 10.79
CA LYS A 495 -20.53 -16.07 10.50
C LYS A 495 -20.92 -16.38 9.06
N PRO A 496 -20.15 -17.27 8.36
CA PRO A 496 -20.55 -17.67 7.01
C PRO A 496 -22.00 -18.11 6.90
N PRO A 497 -22.73 -17.75 5.83
CA PRO A 497 -22.25 -16.90 4.72
C PRO A 497 -22.12 -15.43 5.16
N PHE A 498 -21.07 -14.76 4.73
CA PHE A 498 -20.79 -13.39 5.10
C PHE A 498 -21.82 -12.42 4.56
N ASP A 499 -22.10 -11.34 5.29
CA ASP A 499 -22.88 -10.21 4.78
C ASP A 499 -22.13 -9.47 3.66
N ASN A 500 -20.81 -9.57 3.62
CA ASN A 500 -20.00 -9.11 2.51
C ASN A 500 -19.39 -10.30 1.75
N PRO A 501 -20.04 -10.75 0.68
CA PRO A 501 -19.65 -11.95 -0.05
C PRO A 501 -18.33 -11.85 -0.83
N ALA A 502 -17.75 -10.65 -0.92
CA ALA A 502 -16.45 -10.47 -1.59
C ALA A 502 -15.24 -10.57 -0.63
N GLU A 503 -15.47 -10.84 0.63
CA GLU A 503 -14.38 -11.00 1.58
C GLU A 503 -13.98 -12.46 1.71
N SER A 504 -12.68 -12.71 1.67
CA SER A 504 -12.10 -14.02 1.88
C SER A 504 -12.12 -14.38 3.37
N LEU A 505 -12.37 -15.65 3.64
CA LEU A 505 -12.19 -16.24 4.97
C LEU A 505 -10.72 -16.30 5.39
N TYR A 506 -9.80 -16.21 4.42
CA TYR A 506 -8.37 -16.43 4.59
C TYR A 506 -7.64 -15.43 3.68
N SER A 507 -6.94 -14.50 4.24
CA SER A 507 -6.27 -13.46 3.48
C SER A 507 -4.96 -13.00 4.11
N MET A 508 -3.94 -13.83 3.95
CA MET A 508 -2.55 -13.40 3.98
C MET A 508 -1.93 -13.82 2.66
N ASP A 509 -1.84 -12.93 1.69
CA ASP A 509 -1.54 -13.26 0.29
C ASP A 509 -0.45 -14.32 0.11
N HIS A 510 0.62 -14.29 0.92
CA HIS A 510 1.71 -15.27 0.83
C HIS A 510 1.38 -16.57 1.56
N ILE A 511 0.63 -16.51 2.66
CA ILE A 511 0.25 -17.68 3.45
C ILE A 511 -0.94 -18.41 2.81
N ASP A 512 -1.82 -17.71 2.10
CA ASP A 512 -2.96 -18.34 1.41
C ASP A 512 -2.48 -19.40 0.40
N TRP A 513 -1.39 -19.12 -0.31
CA TRP A 513 -0.77 -20.10 -1.21
C TRP A 513 -0.11 -21.26 -0.45
N LEU A 514 0.58 -20.96 0.66
CA LEU A 514 1.18 -21.99 1.51
C LEU A 514 0.11 -22.87 2.14
N ASN A 515 -0.98 -22.31 2.64
CA ASN A 515 -2.05 -23.05 3.29
C ASN A 515 -2.71 -24.10 2.39
N LEU A 516 -2.74 -23.89 1.09
CA LEU A 516 -3.23 -24.90 0.13
C LEU A 516 -2.26 -26.04 -0.14
N VAL A 517 -1.01 -25.94 0.34
CA VAL A 517 0.04 -26.95 0.17
C VAL A 517 0.43 -27.57 1.50
N ASP A 518 0.71 -26.74 2.50
CA ASP A 518 1.21 -27.15 3.82
C ASP A 518 0.60 -26.26 4.93
N PRO A 519 -0.68 -26.45 5.26
CA PRO A 519 -1.36 -25.62 6.25
C PRO A 519 -0.84 -25.87 7.67
N PRO A 520 -0.77 -24.82 8.51
CA PRO A 520 -0.50 -24.97 9.93
C PRO A 520 -1.54 -25.87 10.62
N LYS A 521 -1.07 -26.69 11.54
CA LYS A 521 -1.94 -27.62 12.28
C LYS A 521 -3.07 -26.86 13.01
N GLY A 522 -4.31 -27.28 12.78
CA GLY A 522 -5.49 -26.72 13.44
C GLY A 522 -6.06 -25.46 12.75
N LEU A 523 -5.42 -24.95 11.71
CA LEU A 523 -6.00 -23.90 10.87
C LEU A 523 -7.11 -24.51 9.98
N PRO A 524 -8.33 -23.97 9.96
CA PRO A 524 -9.32 -24.32 8.95
C PRO A 524 -8.81 -23.90 7.56
N VAL A 525 -8.75 -24.83 6.63
CA VAL A 525 -8.22 -24.60 5.26
C VAL A 525 -9.37 -24.65 4.27
N PRO A 526 -9.48 -23.67 3.36
CA PRO A 526 -10.48 -23.73 2.32
C PRO A 526 -10.17 -24.86 1.32
N PRO A 527 -11.18 -25.35 0.58
CA PRO A 527 -10.94 -26.34 -0.46
C PRO A 527 -10.04 -25.75 -1.56
N LEU A 528 -9.31 -26.62 -2.26
CA LEU A 528 -8.60 -26.17 -3.46
C LEU A 528 -9.62 -25.56 -4.44
N PRO A 529 -9.39 -24.36 -4.99
CA PRO A 529 -10.31 -23.75 -5.92
C PRO A 529 -10.54 -24.61 -7.16
N GLU A 530 -11.78 -24.70 -7.64
CA GLU A 530 -12.10 -25.28 -8.93
C GLU A 530 -11.84 -24.33 -10.10
N MET A 531 -11.84 -23.03 -9.78
CA MET A 531 -11.53 -21.98 -10.76
C MET A 531 -10.73 -20.85 -10.08
N TRP A 532 -9.72 -20.36 -10.79
CA TRP A 532 -9.04 -19.12 -10.44
C TRP A 532 -9.11 -18.12 -11.59
N ILE A 533 -9.57 -16.92 -11.29
CA ILE A 533 -9.64 -15.82 -12.25
C ILE A 533 -8.71 -14.69 -11.81
N ARG A 534 -7.85 -14.25 -12.71
CA ARG A 534 -6.95 -13.15 -12.42
C ARG A 534 -7.04 -11.99 -13.40
N HIS A 535 -6.78 -10.78 -12.92
CA HIS A 535 -6.57 -9.59 -13.73
C HIS A 535 -5.21 -8.95 -13.39
N ARG A 536 -4.24 -9.05 -14.32
CA ARG A 536 -2.91 -8.43 -14.20
C ARG A 536 -2.18 -8.70 -12.87
N CYS A 537 -2.35 -9.85 -12.29
CA CYS A 537 -1.71 -10.26 -11.04
C CYS A 537 -0.72 -11.39 -11.32
N ASN A 538 0.48 -11.34 -10.71
CA ASN A 538 1.50 -12.35 -10.89
C ASN A 538 2.03 -12.83 -9.51
N PRO A 539 1.36 -13.76 -8.83
CA PRO A 539 1.79 -14.26 -7.54
C PRO A 539 3.14 -15.00 -7.59
N ILE A 540 3.48 -15.60 -8.73
CA ILE A 540 4.73 -16.38 -8.88
C ILE A 540 5.97 -15.50 -8.63
N LEU A 541 5.94 -14.24 -9.08
CA LEU A 541 7.05 -13.31 -8.88
C LEU A 541 6.82 -12.30 -7.75
N ALA A 542 5.59 -12.10 -7.35
CA ALA A 542 5.28 -11.11 -6.32
C ALA A 542 5.50 -11.64 -4.90
N LEU A 543 5.35 -12.93 -4.68
CA LEU A 543 5.57 -13.59 -3.39
C LEU A 543 7.00 -14.14 -3.28
N GLY A 544 7.42 -14.58 -2.10
CA GLY A 544 8.58 -15.43 -1.95
C GLY A 544 8.29 -16.86 -2.43
N GLU A 545 9.29 -17.72 -2.46
CA GLU A 545 9.16 -19.15 -2.74
C GLU A 545 8.13 -19.52 -3.80
N SER A 546 8.34 -19.06 -5.03
CA SER A 546 7.44 -19.24 -6.20
C SER A 546 6.89 -20.67 -6.35
N LYS A 547 7.57 -21.66 -5.76
CA LYS A 547 7.17 -23.08 -5.79
C LYS A 547 5.75 -23.30 -5.28
N TYR A 548 5.31 -22.58 -4.24
CA TYR A 548 3.97 -22.75 -3.67
C TYR A 548 2.89 -22.28 -4.65
N ALA A 549 3.06 -21.07 -5.21
CA ALA A 549 2.15 -20.58 -6.22
C ALA A 549 2.12 -21.49 -7.47
N ILE A 550 3.27 -21.96 -7.91
CA ILE A 550 3.40 -22.89 -9.05
C ILE A 550 2.67 -24.20 -8.77
N ASP A 551 2.86 -24.80 -7.59
CA ASP A 551 2.21 -26.06 -7.22
C ASP A 551 0.69 -25.92 -7.17
N VAL A 552 0.17 -24.87 -6.55
CA VAL A 552 -1.27 -24.60 -6.47
C VAL A 552 -1.85 -24.39 -7.87
N LEU A 553 -1.19 -23.55 -8.70
CA LEU A 553 -1.66 -23.27 -10.07
C LEU A 553 -1.70 -24.51 -10.97
N LYS A 554 -0.78 -25.46 -10.80
CA LYS A 554 -0.81 -26.76 -11.48
C LYS A 554 -2.05 -27.57 -11.12
N ARG A 555 -2.49 -27.48 -9.87
CA ARG A 555 -3.59 -28.27 -9.34
C ARG A 555 -4.97 -27.66 -9.59
N ILE A 556 -5.07 -26.35 -9.82
CA ILE A 556 -6.35 -25.69 -10.11
C ILE A 556 -6.89 -26.14 -11.48
N PRO A 557 -8.09 -26.74 -11.53
CA PRO A 557 -8.61 -27.32 -12.76
C PRO A 557 -8.84 -26.31 -13.88
N PHE A 558 -9.29 -25.09 -13.54
CA PHE A 558 -9.63 -24.08 -14.54
C PHE A 558 -9.10 -22.69 -14.14
N THR A 559 -8.21 -22.17 -14.95
CA THR A 559 -7.56 -20.86 -14.71
C THR A 559 -7.85 -19.89 -15.85
N VAL A 560 -8.38 -18.72 -15.50
CA VAL A 560 -8.64 -17.63 -16.44
C VAL A 560 -7.68 -16.47 -16.17
N SER A 561 -6.98 -16.05 -17.20
CA SER A 561 -6.05 -14.92 -17.15
C SER A 561 -6.55 -13.77 -18.01
N ILE A 562 -6.80 -12.61 -17.41
CA ILE A 562 -7.09 -11.38 -18.15
C ILE A 562 -5.80 -10.55 -18.14
N SER A 563 -5.14 -10.51 -19.31
CA SER A 563 -3.80 -9.93 -19.45
C SER A 563 -3.56 -9.36 -20.84
N TYR A 564 -2.72 -8.36 -20.94
CA TYR A 564 -2.33 -7.76 -22.22
C TYR A 564 -1.07 -8.39 -22.84
N THR A 565 -0.32 -9.17 -22.07
CA THR A 565 0.91 -9.84 -22.51
C THR A 565 1.04 -11.20 -21.82
N MET A 566 1.82 -12.09 -22.42
CA MET A 566 2.24 -13.32 -21.75
C MET A 566 3.12 -12.99 -20.54
N ASP A 567 2.97 -13.78 -19.49
CA ASP A 567 3.77 -13.73 -18.26
C ASP A 567 3.84 -15.13 -17.64
N GLU A 568 4.48 -15.24 -16.47
CA GLU A 568 4.71 -16.51 -15.78
C GLU A 568 3.41 -17.26 -15.46
N VAL A 569 2.34 -16.54 -15.19
CA VAL A 569 1.03 -17.13 -14.85
C VAL A 569 0.31 -17.65 -16.09
N THR A 570 0.54 -17.06 -17.25
CA THR A 570 -0.10 -17.54 -18.49
C THR A 570 0.27 -18.98 -18.85
N ASP A 571 1.41 -19.48 -18.37
CA ASP A 571 1.81 -20.88 -18.51
C ASP A 571 0.84 -21.86 -17.82
N PHE A 572 -0.02 -21.38 -16.92
CA PHE A 572 -1.00 -22.17 -16.18
C PHE A 572 -2.45 -21.87 -16.58
N ALA A 573 -2.68 -20.86 -17.41
CA ALA A 573 -4.03 -20.48 -17.81
C ALA A 573 -4.66 -21.46 -18.82
N ASP A 574 -5.96 -21.68 -18.69
CA ASP A 574 -6.78 -22.43 -19.65
C ASP A 574 -7.41 -21.52 -20.70
N ILE A 575 -7.83 -20.32 -20.24
CA ILE A 575 -8.29 -19.24 -21.12
C ILE A 575 -7.53 -17.95 -20.79
N ILE A 576 -7.10 -17.27 -21.86
CA ILE A 576 -6.58 -15.90 -21.74
C ILE A 576 -7.54 -14.97 -22.46
N LEU A 577 -8.02 -13.95 -21.74
CA LEU A 577 -8.73 -12.82 -22.36
C LEU A 577 -7.76 -11.66 -22.54
N PRO A 578 -7.69 -11.06 -23.74
CA PRO A 578 -6.89 -9.86 -23.96
C PRO A 578 -7.48 -8.68 -23.18
N ASP A 579 -6.60 -7.81 -22.68
CA ASP A 579 -6.97 -6.67 -21.84
C ASP A 579 -6.64 -5.34 -22.51
N GLN A 580 -7.50 -4.34 -22.29
CA GLN A 580 -7.25 -2.97 -22.72
C GLN A 580 -6.06 -2.38 -21.99
N LEU A 581 -5.28 -1.61 -22.71
CA LEU A 581 -4.17 -0.85 -22.14
C LEU A 581 -4.62 0.53 -21.66
N GLU A 582 -3.72 1.21 -20.95
CA GLU A 582 -4.01 2.47 -20.34
C GLU A 582 -4.50 3.54 -21.33
N LEU A 583 -3.89 3.64 -22.53
CA LEU A 583 -4.31 4.62 -23.54
C LEU A 583 -5.61 4.22 -24.31
N GLU A 584 -6.12 3.01 -24.09
CA GLU A 584 -7.35 2.49 -24.70
C GLU A 584 -8.54 2.51 -23.73
N SER A 585 -8.29 2.75 -22.46
CA SER A 585 -9.28 2.55 -21.39
C SER A 585 -9.94 3.85 -20.95
N LEU A 586 -11.24 3.76 -20.64
CA LEU A 586 -11.96 4.79 -19.90
C LEU A 586 -11.81 4.52 -18.39
N VAL A 587 -11.16 5.41 -17.67
CA VAL A 587 -10.96 5.28 -16.22
C VAL A 587 -11.39 6.56 -15.50
N PRO A 588 -12.53 6.53 -14.82
CA PRO A 588 -12.93 7.63 -13.97
C PRO A 588 -12.09 7.63 -12.68
N ILE A 589 -11.31 8.67 -12.49
CA ILE A 589 -10.49 8.86 -11.29
C ILE A 589 -11.19 9.91 -10.45
N PHE A 590 -12.03 9.48 -9.52
CA PHE A 590 -12.77 10.44 -8.70
C PHE A 590 -12.04 10.78 -7.41
N ALA A 591 -11.97 12.08 -7.16
CA ALA A 591 -11.52 12.68 -5.93
C ALA A 591 -10.11 12.27 -5.51
N ILE A 592 -9.12 12.77 -6.21
CA ILE A 592 -7.74 12.69 -5.75
C ILE A 592 -7.47 13.90 -4.86
N ARG A 593 -7.28 13.63 -3.58
CA ARG A 593 -6.50 14.47 -2.72
C ARG A 593 -5.17 13.79 -2.49
N GLU A 594 -4.14 14.47 -2.87
CA GLU A 594 -2.80 13.91 -2.81
C GLU A 594 -2.21 14.07 -1.43
N ALA A 595 -1.59 12.99 -0.94
CA ALA A 595 -0.82 13.00 0.29
C ALA A 595 0.21 14.14 0.28
N GLY A 596 0.23 14.95 1.33
CA GLY A 596 1.19 16.05 1.47
C GLY A 596 0.93 17.28 0.60
N HIS A 597 -0.16 17.36 -0.15
CA HIS A 597 -0.58 18.56 -0.85
C HIS A 597 -2.04 18.89 -0.55
N ARG A 598 -2.29 20.01 0.10
CA ARG A 598 -3.59 20.34 0.69
C ARG A 598 -4.27 21.55 0.07
N LYS A 599 -3.86 21.95 -1.15
CA LYS A 599 -4.36 23.19 -1.77
C LYS A 599 -5.42 22.95 -2.82
N GLY A 600 -5.50 21.76 -3.39
CA GLY A 600 -6.42 21.46 -4.47
C GLY A 600 -7.10 20.10 -4.33
N PHE A 601 -8.34 20.08 -4.78
CA PHE A 601 -9.12 18.87 -4.94
C PHE A 601 -9.42 18.66 -6.42
N MET A 602 -9.25 17.43 -6.90
CA MET A 602 -9.37 17.11 -8.32
C MET A 602 -10.31 15.93 -8.55
N ILE A 603 -11.13 16.05 -9.61
CA ILE A 603 -11.86 14.92 -10.19
C ILE A 603 -11.44 14.83 -11.66
N PRO A 604 -10.38 14.10 -11.98
CA PRO A 604 -9.94 13.93 -13.35
C PRO A 604 -10.59 12.70 -14.01
N LEU A 605 -10.71 12.74 -15.34
CA LEU A 605 -11.07 11.61 -16.18
C LEU A 605 -9.88 11.20 -17.04
N HIS A 606 -9.55 9.92 -17.04
CA HIS A 606 -8.73 9.32 -18.08
C HIS A 606 -9.66 8.78 -19.18
N GLN A 607 -9.60 9.38 -20.37
CA GLN A 607 -10.39 8.96 -21.52
C GLN A 607 -9.55 8.10 -22.47
N PRO A 608 -10.19 7.23 -23.29
CA PRO A 608 -9.48 6.53 -24.34
C PRO A 608 -8.83 7.52 -25.31
N ILE A 609 -7.56 7.31 -25.62
CA ILE A 609 -6.77 8.13 -26.56
C ILE A 609 -6.75 7.48 -27.93
N VAL A 610 -6.61 6.17 -27.96
CA VAL A 610 -6.63 5.36 -29.16
C VAL A 610 -7.75 4.33 -29.07
N GLU A 611 -8.31 3.95 -30.21
CA GLU A 611 -9.28 2.88 -30.26
C GLU A 611 -8.64 1.56 -29.84
N PRO A 612 -9.30 0.78 -28.98
CA PRO A 612 -8.82 -0.56 -28.66
C PRO A 612 -8.85 -1.45 -29.90
N LEU A 613 -8.00 -2.47 -29.90
CA LEU A 613 -8.07 -3.48 -30.96
C LEU A 613 -9.46 -4.14 -30.97
N PRO A 614 -9.98 -4.56 -32.16
CA PRO A 614 -11.39 -4.98 -32.30
C PRO A 614 -11.86 -6.08 -31.34
N ASN A 615 -10.96 -6.96 -30.95
CA ASN A 615 -11.27 -8.10 -30.06
C ASN A 615 -10.80 -7.85 -28.61
N ILE A 616 -10.81 -6.59 -28.13
CA ILE A 616 -10.42 -6.29 -26.76
C ILE A 616 -11.51 -5.48 -26.08
N MET A 617 -12.16 -6.08 -25.10
CA MET A 617 -13.18 -5.43 -24.28
C MET A 617 -12.59 -4.80 -23.02
N ASN A 618 -13.23 -3.72 -22.56
CA ASN A 618 -12.95 -3.19 -21.22
C ASN A 618 -13.29 -4.23 -20.15
N ILE A 619 -12.44 -4.37 -19.15
CA ILE A 619 -12.64 -5.37 -18.08
C ILE A 619 -14.01 -5.22 -17.38
N ASN A 620 -14.52 -3.99 -17.19
CA ASN A 620 -15.83 -3.81 -16.56
C ASN A 620 -16.96 -4.35 -17.45
N ASN A 621 -16.83 -4.20 -18.76
CA ASN A 621 -17.77 -4.80 -19.73
C ASN A 621 -17.66 -6.33 -19.74
N VAL A 622 -16.43 -6.88 -19.65
CA VAL A 622 -16.21 -8.34 -19.52
C VAL A 622 -16.92 -8.89 -18.29
N LEU A 623 -16.77 -8.22 -17.15
CA LEU A 623 -17.38 -8.66 -15.88
C LEU A 623 -18.91 -8.55 -15.89
N ALA A 624 -19.46 -7.49 -16.48
CA ALA A 624 -20.90 -7.34 -16.67
C ALA A 624 -21.47 -8.44 -17.61
N GLU A 625 -20.74 -8.76 -18.68
CA GLU A 625 -21.11 -9.82 -19.60
C GLU A 625 -21.07 -11.20 -18.94
N LEU A 626 -20.03 -11.50 -18.16
CA LEU A 626 -19.94 -12.73 -17.38
C LEU A 626 -21.07 -12.84 -16.34
N ALA A 627 -21.40 -11.73 -15.66
CA ALA A 627 -22.52 -11.70 -14.71
C ALA A 627 -23.87 -11.97 -15.40
N LEU A 628 -24.07 -11.41 -16.62
CA LEU A 628 -25.26 -11.63 -17.42
C LEU A 628 -25.36 -13.11 -17.84
N ARG A 629 -24.30 -13.66 -18.45
CA ARG A 629 -24.30 -15.06 -18.96
C ARG A 629 -24.37 -16.07 -17.81
N ALA A 630 -23.78 -15.78 -16.67
CA ALA A 630 -23.86 -16.63 -15.49
C ALA A 630 -25.15 -16.43 -14.66
N GLY A 631 -26.00 -15.46 -15.02
CA GLY A 631 -27.35 -15.30 -14.48
C GLY A 631 -27.42 -14.53 -13.15
N PHE A 632 -26.50 -13.54 -12.89
CA PHE A 632 -26.53 -12.71 -11.69
C PHE A 632 -26.29 -11.21 -11.98
N ILE A 633 -26.76 -10.73 -13.16
CA ILE A 633 -26.60 -9.32 -13.55
C ILE A 633 -27.34 -8.37 -12.62
N ASP A 634 -28.45 -8.79 -12.03
CA ASP A 634 -29.24 -7.96 -11.13
C ASP A 634 -28.48 -7.70 -9.84
N GLU A 635 -27.92 -8.74 -9.24
CA GLU A 635 -27.07 -8.63 -8.05
C GLU A 635 -25.80 -7.84 -8.36
N PHE A 636 -25.23 -8.00 -9.58
CA PHE A 636 -24.10 -7.20 -10.03
C PHE A 636 -24.43 -5.71 -10.06
N ASN A 637 -25.58 -5.31 -10.61
CA ASN A 637 -26.02 -3.91 -10.61
C ASN A 637 -26.24 -3.38 -9.19
N VAL A 638 -26.86 -4.16 -8.31
CA VAL A 638 -27.03 -3.80 -6.89
C VAL A 638 -25.68 -3.58 -6.22
N GLN A 639 -24.71 -4.44 -6.44
CA GLN A 639 -23.38 -4.29 -5.86
C GLN A 639 -22.59 -3.15 -6.51
N MET A 640 -22.76 -2.93 -7.82
CA MET A 640 -22.17 -1.78 -8.50
C MET A 640 -22.68 -0.45 -7.90
N ASN A 641 -23.99 -0.36 -7.64
CA ASN A 641 -24.57 0.80 -6.95
C ASN A 641 -23.90 1.05 -5.61
N LYS A 642 -23.73 0.01 -4.80
CA LYS A 642 -23.05 0.12 -3.50
C LYS A 642 -21.59 0.53 -3.65
N VAL A 643 -20.86 -0.05 -4.60
CA VAL A 643 -19.45 0.27 -4.87
C VAL A 643 -19.28 1.72 -5.30
N ILE A 644 -20.14 2.23 -6.17
CA ILE A 644 -20.14 3.63 -6.60
C ILE A 644 -20.64 4.54 -5.48
N GLY A 645 -21.55 4.05 -4.63
CA GLY A 645 -22.18 4.78 -3.54
C GLY A 645 -23.52 5.40 -3.89
N PHE A 646 -24.17 4.89 -4.93
CA PHE A 646 -25.56 5.27 -5.21
C PHE A 646 -26.48 4.82 -4.09
N GLY A 647 -27.32 5.72 -3.62
CA GLY A 647 -28.41 5.41 -2.71
C GLY A 647 -29.66 4.93 -3.46
N ASP A 648 -30.61 4.38 -2.72
CA ASP A 648 -31.84 3.83 -3.32
C ASP A 648 -32.68 4.86 -4.11
N LYS A 649 -32.57 6.14 -3.72
CA LYS A 649 -33.29 7.27 -4.34
C LYS A 649 -32.48 8.01 -5.38
N ASP A 650 -31.23 7.63 -5.64
CA ASP A 650 -30.41 8.31 -6.62
C ASP A 650 -30.93 8.04 -8.03
N PRO A 651 -31.16 9.09 -8.86
CA PRO A 651 -31.65 8.95 -10.21
C PRO A 651 -30.64 8.25 -11.12
N GLU A 652 -29.38 8.20 -10.73
CA GLU A 652 -28.30 7.62 -11.50
C GLU A 652 -28.05 6.15 -11.19
N LYS A 653 -28.78 5.53 -10.24
CA LYS A 653 -28.58 4.14 -9.91
C LYS A 653 -28.81 3.22 -11.11
N LEU A 654 -28.13 2.08 -11.11
CA LEU A 654 -28.30 1.02 -12.08
C LEU A 654 -29.53 0.19 -11.68
N GLU A 655 -30.42 -0.05 -12.66
CA GLU A 655 -31.65 -0.81 -12.45
C GLU A 655 -31.43 -2.31 -12.67
N PRO A 656 -32.18 -3.18 -12.00
CA PRO A 656 -32.23 -4.61 -12.28
C PRO A 656 -32.67 -4.91 -13.73
N GLY A 657 -32.31 -6.07 -14.25
CA GLY A 657 -32.74 -6.55 -15.58
C GLY A 657 -32.04 -5.88 -16.76
N LYS A 658 -31.16 -4.92 -16.55
CA LYS A 658 -30.47 -4.21 -17.60
C LYS A 658 -28.95 -4.39 -17.50
N LYS A 659 -28.30 -4.75 -18.61
CA LYS A 659 -26.85 -4.66 -18.74
C LYS A 659 -26.47 -3.21 -19.12
N TYR A 660 -25.62 -2.59 -18.36
CA TYR A 660 -25.06 -1.27 -18.65
C TYR A 660 -23.66 -1.41 -19.22
N SER A 661 -23.35 -0.61 -20.23
CA SER A 661 -21.96 -0.45 -20.67
C SER A 661 -21.14 0.30 -19.59
N TRP A 662 -19.82 0.17 -19.70
CA TRP A 662 -18.95 0.91 -18.80
C TRP A 662 -19.06 2.43 -19.00
N GLU A 663 -19.24 2.88 -20.24
CA GLU A 663 -19.49 4.28 -20.59
C GLU A 663 -20.76 4.83 -19.94
N GLU A 664 -21.89 4.09 -20.05
CA GLU A 664 -23.13 4.47 -19.36
C GLU A 664 -22.94 4.54 -17.83
N THR A 665 -22.23 3.59 -17.26
CA THR A 665 -21.94 3.55 -15.83
C THR A 665 -21.07 4.73 -15.39
N VAL A 666 -20.06 5.07 -16.19
CA VAL A 666 -19.19 6.23 -15.93
C VAL A 666 -19.94 7.55 -16.07
N ASP A 667 -20.82 7.70 -17.06
CA ASP A 667 -21.66 8.89 -17.21
C ASP A 667 -22.54 9.11 -15.96
N LYS A 668 -23.25 8.07 -15.54
CA LYS A 668 -24.04 8.09 -14.30
C LYS A 668 -23.19 8.44 -13.08
N LYS A 669 -22.00 7.89 -12.97
CA LYS A 669 -21.06 8.17 -11.89
C LYS A 669 -20.59 9.64 -11.94
N CYS A 670 -20.27 10.19 -13.11
CA CYS A 670 -19.92 11.60 -13.27
C CYS A 670 -21.04 12.53 -12.77
N LYS A 671 -22.27 12.28 -13.19
CA LYS A 671 -23.45 13.02 -12.74
C LYS A 671 -23.63 12.91 -11.23
N PHE A 672 -23.56 11.72 -10.67
CA PHE A 672 -23.69 11.50 -9.23
C PHE A 672 -22.65 12.29 -8.42
N TYR A 673 -21.37 12.25 -8.82
CA TYR A 673 -20.31 12.97 -8.10
C TYR A 673 -20.42 14.49 -8.21
N THR A 674 -21.07 15.00 -9.24
CA THR A 674 -21.24 16.44 -9.48
C THR A 674 -22.66 16.93 -9.21
N SER A 675 -23.48 16.15 -8.50
CA SER A 675 -24.90 16.50 -8.24
C SER A 675 -25.69 16.83 -9.52
N GLY A 676 -25.48 16.03 -10.55
CA GLY A 676 -26.15 16.17 -11.84
C GLY A 676 -25.57 17.25 -12.76
N LYS A 677 -24.55 17.99 -12.33
CA LYS A 677 -24.03 19.14 -13.11
C LYS A 677 -23.28 18.71 -14.37
N TYR A 678 -22.46 17.66 -14.28
CA TYR A 678 -21.54 17.26 -15.34
C TYR A 678 -21.60 15.76 -15.56
N GLY A 679 -21.85 15.34 -16.81
CA GLY A 679 -21.76 13.97 -17.27
C GLY A 679 -20.42 13.66 -17.92
N LEU A 680 -20.32 12.45 -18.50
CA LEU A 680 -19.09 11.95 -19.12
C LEU A 680 -18.58 12.87 -20.25
N GLU A 681 -19.47 13.39 -21.11
CA GLU A 681 -19.08 14.23 -22.23
C GLU A 681 -18.44 15.55 -21.77
N TRP A 682 -18.93 16.12 -20.69
CA TRP A 682 -18.29 17.30 -20.11
C TRP A 682 -16.85 16.97 -19.65
N PHE A 683 -16.65 15.82 -18.99
CA PHE A 683 -15.33 15.41 -18.56
C PHE A 683 -14.40 15.05 -19.72
N LYS A 684 -14.91 14.51 -20.82
CA LYS A 684 -14.10 14.29 -22.02
C LYS A 684 -13.57 15.60 -22.60
N GLN A 685 -14.41 16.65 -22.60
CA GLN A 685 -14.03 17.96 -23.12
C GLN A 685 -13.15 18.76 -22.14
N ASN A 686 -13.48 18.75 -20.85
CA ASN A 686 -12.83 19.57 -19.84
C ASN A 686 -11.76 18.81 -19.05
N HIS A 687 -11.72 17.48 -19.19
CA HIS A 687 -10.74 16.57 -18.60
C HIS A 687 -10.79 16.45 -17.08
N ILE A 688 -10.92 17.56 -16.37
CA ILE A 688 -10.77 17.61 -14.91
C ILE A 688 -11.66 18.69 -14.31
N LEU A 689 -12.24 18.39 -13.17
CA LEU A 689 -12.80 19.38 -12.28
C LEU A 689 -11.80 19.64 -11.15
N VAL A 690 -11.35 20.87 -11.01
CA VAL A 690 -10.41 21.30 -9.95
C VAL A 690 -11.02 22.40 -9.13
N ARG A 691 -10.87 22.32 -7.81
CA ARG A 691 -11.20 23.43 -6.91
C ARG A 691 -10.16 23.58 -5.80
N PRO A 692 -9.99 24.79 -5.24
CA PRO A 692 -9.20 24.94 -4.02
C PRO A 692 -9.87 24.23 -2.84
N VAL A 693 -9.04 23.81 -1.89
CA VAL A 693 -9.46 23.21 -0.61
C VAL A 693 -9.33 24.27 0.46
N SER A 694 -10.35 24.45 1.30
CA SER A 694 -10.27 25.37 2.45
C SER A 694 -9.33 24.82 3.53
N ILE A 695 -8.91 25.68 4.44
CA ILE A 695 -8.02 25.27 5.53
C ILE A 695 -8.70 24.23 6.46
N GLU A 696 -9.99 24.35 6.71
CA GLU A 696 -10.77 23.39 7.49
C GLU A 696 -10.87 22.05 6.78
N GLU A 697 -10.96 22.04 5.46
CA GLU A 697 -10.90 20.81 4.67
C GLU A 697 -9.49 20.23 4.60
N ALA A 698 -8.48 21.10 4.59
CA ALA A 698 -7.09 20.71 4.55
C ALA A 698 -6.63 19.99 5.84
N TYR A 699 -7.10 20.42 6.99
CA TYR A 699 -6.78 19.88 8.30
C TYR A 699 -8.04 19.37 9.02
N ASP A 700 -8.94 18.74 8.28
CA ASP A 700 -10.26 18.34 8.76
C ASP A 700 -10.21 17.39 9.96
N ILE A 701 -9.22 16.50 10.06
CA ILE A 701 -9.02 15.64 11.23
C ILE A 701 -8.75 16.49 12.46
N HIS A 702 -7.81 17.44 12.40
CA HIS A 702 -7.51 18.33 13.51
C HIS A 702 -8.75 19.08 14.01
N PHE A 703 -9.49 19.70 13.08
CA PHE A 703 -10.70 20.46 13.44
C PHE A 703 -11.81 19.56 14.00
N ASN A 704 -12.01 18.37 13.43
CA ASN A 704 -13.00 17.42 13.93
C ASN A 704 -12.64 16.85 15.30
N MET A 705 -11.39 16.47 15.52
CA MET A 705 -10.89 16.01 16.82
C MET A 705 -11.18 17.03 17.92
N LYS A 706 -10.82 18.29 17.65
CA LYS A 706 -11.05 19.40 18.59
C LYS A 706 -12.55 19.67 18.81
N ALA A 707 -13.35 19.73 17.74
CA ALA A 707 -14.77 20.00 17.83
C ALA A 707 -15.54 18.93 18.59
N LYS A 708 -15.16 17.66 18.42
CA LYS A 708 -15.79 16.51 19.07
C LYS A 708 -15.12 16.15 20.40
N LYS A 709 -14.08 16.85 20.82
CA LYS A 709 -13.27 16.54 22.01
C LYS A 709 -12.76 15.10 22.04
N LEU A 710 -12.31 14.60 20.88
CA LEU A 710 -11.80 13.25 20.74
C LEU A 710 -10.32 13.16 21.09
N ARG A 711 -9.86 11.95 21.39
CA ARG A 711 -8.51 11.63 21.75
C ARG A 711 -7.90 10.62 20.79
N TYR A 712 -6.65 10.77 20.46
CA TYR A 712 -5.89 9.74 19.71
C TYR A 712 -5.67 8.51 20.59
N PRO A 713 -5.81 7.28 20.04
CA PRO A 713 -5.68 6.05 20.82
C PRO A 713 -4.22 5.65 21.09
N VAL A 714 -3.38 6.63 21.40
CA VAL A 714 -1.95 6.50 21.71
C VAL A 714 -1.64 7.40 22.93
N PRO A 715 -0.63 7.11 23.76
CA PRO A 715 0.45 6.12 23.56
C PRO A 715 0.11 4.69 23.98
N TYR A 716 -1.02 4.42 24.63
CA TYR A 716 -1.33 3.13 25.23
C TYR A 716 -2.46 2.41 24.45
N MET A 717 -2.10 1.32 23.78
CA MET A 717 -3.00 0.57 22.91
C MET A 717 -3.68 -0.58 23.68
N GLU A 718 -4.54 -0.26 24.64
CA GLU A 718 -5.25 -1.28 25.44
C GLU A 718 -5.98 -2.31 24.58
N VAL A 719 -6.61 -1.87 23.48
CA VAL A 719 -7.34 -2.76 22.56
C VAL A 719 -6.42 -3.83 21.95
N VAL A 720 -5.17 -3.51 21.67
CA VAL A 720 -4.20 -4.47 21.14
C VAL A 720 -3.87 -5.53 22.18
N LYS A 721 -3.59 -5.09 23.41
CA LYS A 721 -3.36 -6.03 24.54
C LYS A 721 -4.57 -6.96 24.74
N ARG A 722 -5.78 -6.41 24.79
CA ARG A 722 -7.03 -7.17 24.95
C ARG A 722 -7.17 -8.25 23.87
N THR A 723 -6.90 -7.90 22.62
CA THR A 723 -6.92 -8.85 21.50
C THR A 723 -5.85 -9.93 21.65
N GLY A 724 -4.64 -9.56 22.06
CA GLY A 724 -3.58 -10.52 22.30
C GLY A 724 -3.92 -11.52 23.42
N ASP A 725 -4.49 -11.05 24.52
CA ASP A 725 -4.90 -11.89 25.64
C ASP A 725 -6.03 -12.86 25.24
N GLU A 726 -6.98 -12.41 24.44
CA GLU A 726 -8.04 -13.24 23.87
C GLU A 726 -7.49 -14.31 22.94
N LEU A 727 -6.67 -13.94 21.98
CA LEU A 727 -6.03 -14.88 21.05
C LEU A 727 -5.18 -15.92 21.79
N ASN A 728 -4.35 -15.47 22.72
CA ASN A 728 -3.48 -16.35 23.50
C ASN A 728 -4.30 -17.42 24.22
N ARG A 729 -5.39 -17.01 24.89
CA ARG A 729 -6.31 -17.91 25.58
C ARG A 729 -6.96 -18.91 24.60
N ASN A 730 -7.46 -18.44 23.47
CA ASN A 730 -8.22 -19.24 22.52
C ASN A 730 -7.30 -20.20 21.73
N LEU A 731 -6.12 -19.75 21.33
CA LEU A 731 -5.13 -20.58 20.65
C LEU A 731 -4.59 -21.68 21.60
N ALA A 732 -4.25 -21.31 22.84
CA ALA A 732 -3.79 -22.28 23.86
C ALA A 732 -4.87 -23.33 24.16
N GLY A 733 -6.14 -22.93 24.26
CA GLY A 733 -7.27 -23.83 24.43
C GLY A 733 -7.47 -24.86 23.30
N LYS A 734 -6.91 -24.57 22.13
CA LYS A 734 -6.92 -25.45 20.95
C LYS A 734 -5.58 -26.20 20.72
N GLY A 735 -4.59 -25.97 21.59
CA GLY A 735 -3.24 -26.52 21.42
C GLY A 735 -2.50 -25.98 20.20
N ILE A 736 -2.75 -24.71 19.87
CA ILE A 736 -2.13 -24.00 18.74
C ILE A 736 -1.05 -23.06 19.28
N ASP A 737 0.18 -23.23 18.81
CA ASP A 737 1.38 -22.49 19.23
C ASP A 737 2.12 -21.77 18.08
N TRP A 738 1.69 -21.96 16.84
CA TRP A 738 2.35 -21.40 15.66
C TRP A 738 2.07 -19.92 15.44
N TRP A 739 1.17 -19.28 16.23
CA TRP A 739 0.92 -17.86 16.22
C TRP A 739 1.22 -17.24 17.58
N PRO A 740 2.46 -16.83 17.84
CA PRO A 740 2.81 -16.16 19.10
C PRO A 740 2.10 -14.81 19.23
N THR A 741 1.69 -14.50 20.46
CA THR A 741 0.93 -13.27 20.78
C THR A 741 1.74 -12.23 21.56
N ASP A 742 3.01 -12.41 21.71
CA ASP A 742 3.94 -11.54 22.43
C ASP A 742 4.10 -10.14 21.80
N GLU A 743 3.79 -10.01 20.50
CA GLU A 743 3.73 -8.71 19.81
C GLU A 743 2.48 -7.87 20.13
N TYR A 744 1.46 -8.46 20.76
CA TYR A 744 0.20 -7.78 21.08
C TYR A 744 0.33 -6.98 22.37
N THR A 745 1.15 -5.95 22.35
CA THR A 745 1.48 -5.11 23.50
C THR A 745 0.83 -3.75 23.42
N ALA A 746 0.50 -3.18 24.60
CA ALA A 746 -0.09 -1.84 24.66
C ALA A 746 0.92 -0.70 24.43
N LEU A 747 2.21 -0.97 24.67
CA LEU A 747 3.34 -0.06 24.42
C LEU A 747 4.31 -0.73 23.43
N PRO A 748 5.07 0.03 22.65
CA PRO A 748 5.99 -0.54 21.68
C PRO A 748 7.13 -1.29 22.35
N VAL A 749 7.44 -2.47 21.80
CA VAL A 749 8.52 -3.34 22.25
C VAL A 749 9.47 -3.59 21.11
N TYR A 750 10.76 -3.64 21.40
CA TYR A 750 11.76 -4.05 20.42
C TYR A 750 11.87 -5.57 20.37
N PHE A 751 11.81 -6.10 19.18
CA PHE A 751 12.17 -7.48 18.87
C PHE A 751 13.38 -7.50 17.96
N ALA A 752 14.30 -8.40 18.21
CA ALA A 752 15.45 -8.60 17.33
C ALA A 752 14.99 -8.98 15.92
N PRO A 753 15.61 -8.46 14.86
CA PRO A 753 15.22 -8.79 13.51
C PRO A 753 15.30 -10.30 13.24
N ILE A 754 14.27 -10.88 12.63
CA ILE A 754 14.26 -12.29 12.23
C ILE A 754 15.45 -12.64 11.31
N LEU A 755 16.03 -11.66 10.67
CA LEU A 755 17.24 -11.80 9.86
C LEU A 755 18.42 -12.37 10.64
N GLU A 756 18.48 -12.17 11.95
CA GLU A 756 19.56 -12.65 12.82
C GLU A 756 19.47 -14.17 13.10
N GLU A 757 18.33 -14.79 12.80
CA GLU A 757 18.17 -16.26 12.91
C GLU A 757 18.84 -17.03 11.75
N ALA A 758 19.34 -16.31 10.74
CA ALA A 758 20.01 -16.93 9.60
C ALA A 758 21.32 -17.64 10.00
N PRO A 759 21.73 -18.67 9.25
CA PRO A 759 23.02 -19.35 9.47
C PRO A 759 24.19 -18.35 9.46
N LYS A 760 25.21 -18.61 10.27
CA LYS A 760 26.37 -17.70 10.43
C LYS A 760 27.17 -17.45 9.16
N ASP A 761 27.13 -18.35 8.19
CA ASP A 761 27.79 -18.19 6.89
C ASP A 761 26.97 -17.32 5.91
N HIS A 762 25.74 -16.96 6.26
CA HIS A 762 24.90 -16.01 5.54
C HIS A 762 25.19 -14.60 6.06
N ASP A 763 26.34 -14.09 5.68
CA ASP A 763 26.93 -12.86 6.26
C ASP A 763 26.58 -11.57 5.51
N PHE A 764 25.72 -11.64 4.50
CA PHE A 764 25.18 -10.47 3.79
C PHE A 764 23.68 -10.29 4.04
N TYR A 765 23.28 -9.06 4.32
CA TYR A 765 21.90 -8.61 4.18
C TYR A 765 21.61 -8.29 2.71
N VAL A 766 20.77 -9.04 2.06
CA VAL A 766 20.27 -8.74 0.73
C VAL A 766 19.05 -7.85 0.87
N VAL A 767 19.18 -6.59 0.51
CA VAL A 767 18.10 -5.59 0.59
C VAL A 767 17.53 -5.27 -0.77
N ASN A 768 16.29 -4.81 -0.79
CA ASN A 768 15.52 -4.54 -1.99
C ASN A 768 15.21 -3.05 -2.12
N CYS A 769 15.27 -2.51 -3.32
CA CYS A 769 14.81 -1.15 -3.60
C CYS A 769 13.95 -1.07 -4.86
N ARG A 770 13.14 -0.01 -4.91
CA ARG A 770 12.35 0.34 -6.09
C ARG A 770 13.17 1.19 -7.05
N VAL A 771 12.99 0.96 -8.36
CA VAL A 771 13.59 1.74 -9.43
C VAL A 771 12.55 2.70 -10.02
N ALA A 772 12.96 3.92 -10.33
CA ALA A 772 12.05 4.96 -10.84
C ALA A 772 11.45 4.64 -12.22
N SER A 773 12.16 3.89 -13.07
CA SER A 773 11.72 3.50 -14.41
C SER A 773 10.71 2.36 -14.42
N THR A 774 10.63 1.56 -13.34
CA THR A 774 9.71 0.42 -13.26
C THR A 774 8.44 0.75 -12.49
N SER A 775 7.32 0.10 -12.85
CA SER A 775 6.04 0.17 -12.16
C SER A 775 5.57 -1.25 -11.85
N TRP A 776 5.76 -1.72 -10.62
CA TRP A 776 5.27 -3.01 -10.15
C TRP A 776 5.61 -4.20 -11.08
N GLY A 777 6.72 -4.13 -11.80
CA GLY A 777 7.11 -5.15 -12.77
C GLY A 777 6.36 -5.11 -14.11
N ALA A 778 5.33 -4.31 -14.25
CA ALA A 778 4.49 -4.28 -15.46
C ALA A 778 5.18 -3.70 -16.70
N ASN A 779 6.18 -2.87 -16.51
CA ASN A 779 6.88 -2.18 -17.61
C ASN A 779 8.17 -2.90 -18.02
N VAL A 780 8.60 -3.93 -17.32
CA VAL A 780 9.89 -4.59 -17.60
C VAL A 780 9.91 -5.36 -18.92
N GLY A 781 8.74 -5.65 -19.49
CA GLY A 781 8.60 -6.18 -20.84
C GLY A 781 8.72 -5.14 -21.96
N LEU A 782 9.05 -3.88 -21.64
CA LEU A 782 9.21 -2.83 -22.63
C LEU A 782 10.69 -2.60 -22.95
N PRO A 783 11.09 -2.54 -24.24
CA PRO A 783 12.47 -2.31 -24.64
C PRO A 783 13.10 -1.05 -24.03
N TRP A 784 12.39 0.07 -23.99
CA TRP A 784 12.90 1.31 -23.39
C TRP A 784 13.21 1.17 -21.90
N VAL A 785 12.39 0.44 -21.14
CA VAL A 785 12.66 0.23 -19.71
C VAL A 785 13.95 -0.58 -19.54
N ASN A 786 14.14 -1.60 -20.35
CA ASN A 786 15.35 -2.42 -20.31
C ASN A 786 16.59 -1.65 -20.74
N GLU A 787 16.50 -0.85 -21.81
CA GLU A 787 17.58 0.00 -22.29
C GLU A 787 17.98 1.05 -21.24
N ILE A 788 17.00 1.80 -20.69
CA ILE A 788 17.27 2.79 -19.62
C ILE A 788 17.85 2.09 -18.39
N SER A 789 17.31 0.94 -18.02
CA SER A 789 17.80 0.19 -16.87
C SER A 789 19.23 -0.31 -17.06
N ALA A 790 19.61 -0.70 -18.26
CA ALA A 790 20.97 -1.11 -18.60
C ALA A 790 21.99 0.04 -18.49
N GLN A 791 21.56 1.29 -18.69
CA GLN A 791 22.40 2.47 -18.51
C GLN A 791 22.57 2.90 -17.05
N LEU A 792 21.69 2.44 -16.17
CA LEU A 792 21.70 2.80 -14.75
C LEU A 792 22.47 1.75 -13.95
N ARG A 793 23.63 2.14 -13.41
CA ARG A 793 24.46 1.24 -12.62
C ARG A 793 23.68 0.63 -11.43
N GLY A 794 23.68 -0.68 -11.32
CA GLY A 794 23.01 -1.42 -10.27
C GLY A 794 21.51 -1.62 -10.48
N VAL A 795 20.94 -1.16 -11.59
CA VAL A 795 19.54 -1.46 -11.93
C VAL A 795 19.48 -2.79 -12.68
N GLY A 796 18.90 -3.80 -12.04
CA GLY A 796 18.88 -5.17 -12.55
C GLY A 796 20.16 -5.96 -12.30
N ASP A 797 21.24 -5.34 -11.83
CA ASP A 797 22.45 -5.95 -11.30
C ASP A 797 22.42 -5.90 -9.77
N VAL A 798 23.41 -6.52 -9.12
CA VAL A 798 23.57 -6.47 -7.66
C VAL A 798 24.60 -5.42 -7.29
N LEU A 799 24.27 -4.48 -6.41
CA LEU A 799 25.27 -3.59 -5.82
C LEU A 799 25.93 -4.24 -4.61
N MET A 800 27.26 -4.15 -4.56
CA MET A 800 28.10 -4.61 -3.45
C MET A 800 29.08 -3.52 -3.05
N ASN A 801 29.41 -3.44 -1.75
CA ASN A 801 30.43 -2.52 -1.26
C ASN A 801 31.81 -2.84 -1.85
N ALA A 802 32.46 -1.83 -2.43
CA ALA A 802 33.73 -2.01 -3.13
C ALA A 802 34.87 -2.53 -2.23
N ALA A 803 34.93 -2.11 -0.96
CA ALA A 803 35.94 -2.59 -0.01
C ALA A 803 35.71 -4.05 0.36
N THR A 804 34.44 -4.45 0.57
CA THR A 804 34.07 -5.85 0.84
C THR A 804 34.34 -6.74 -0.36
N ALA A 805 33.99 -6.30 -1.57
CA ALA A 805 34.26 -7.04 -2.80
C ALA A 805 35.77 -7.31 -2.98
N LYS A 806 36.61 -6.29 -2.75
CA LYS A 806 38.07 -6.42 -2.80
C LYS A 806 38.59 -7.50 -1.83
N LYS A 807 38.08 -7.52 -0.60
CA LYS A 807 38.44 -8.53 0.41
C LYS A 807 38.08 -9.97 -0.03
N ARG A 808 37.02 -10.10 -0.84
CA ARG A 808 36.52 -11.38 -1.34
C ARG A 808 37.00 -11.76 -2.74
N GLY A 809 37.88 -10.94 -3.32
CA GLY A 809 38.39 -11.19 -4.67
C GLY A 809 37.34 -11.04 -5.77
N ILE A 810 36.27 -10.30 -5.51
CA ILE A 810 35.19 -10.01 -6.46
C ILE A 810 35.48 -8.67 -7.17
N LYS A 811 35.36 -8.66 -8.49
CA LYS A 811 35.57 -7.49 -9.33
C LYS A 811 34.27 -6.96 -9.88
N ASP A 812 34.24 -5.70 -10.30
CA ASP A 812 33.12 -5.12 -11.02
C ASP A 812 32.83 -5.89 -12.31
N GLY A 813 31.57 -6.28 -12.49
CA GLY A 813 31.13 -7.09 -13.62
C GLY A 813 31.30 -8.61 -13.45
N ASP A 814 31.87 -9.10 -12.34
CA ASP A 814 31.89 -10.54 -12.06
C ASP A 814 30.45 -11.06 -11.85
N GLU A 815 30.20 -12.30 -12.23
CA GLU A 815 28.99 -13.01 -11.83
C GLU A 815 29.21 -13.64 -10.44
N ILE A 816 28.20 -13.51 -9.59
CA ILE A 816 28.19 -14.10 -8.24
C ILE A 816 26.93 -14.94 -8.01
N TRP A 817 27.08 -15.97 -7.21
CA TRP A 817 25.97 -16.67 -6.61
C TRP A 817 25.58 -16.00 -5.29
N ILE A 818 24.31 -15.78 -5.08
CA ILE A 818 23.70 -15.33 -3.84
C ILE A 818 22.73 -16.42 -3.39
N GLU A 819 22.93 -16.96 -2.19
CA GLU A 819 22.20 -18.11 -1.68
C GLU A 819 21.67 -17.82 -0.28
N SER A 820 20.34 -17.80 -0.13
CA SER A 820 19.63 -17.77 1.15
C SER A 820 19.29 -19.20 1.61
N THR A 821 18.63 -19.34 2.74
CA THR A 821 18.08 -20.64 3.20
C THR A 821 16.97 -21.16 2.28
N THR A 822 16.38 -20.29 1.47
CA THR A 822 15.21 -20.58 0.63
C THR A 822 15.57 -20.88 -0.81
N GLY A 823 16.53 -20.14 -1.35
CA GLY A 823 16.85 -20.24 -2.77
C GLY A 823 18.18 -19.64 -3.14
N LYS A 824 18.50 -19.73 -4.43
CA LYS A 824 19.78 -19.30 -4.98
C LYS A 824 19.59 -18.59 -6.33
N ILE A 825 20.27 -17.48 -6.48
CA ILE A 825 20.28 -16.72 -7.73
C ILE A 825 21.72 -16.43 -8.19
N LYS A 826 21.88 -16.28 -9.50
CA LYS A 826 23.13 -15.83 -10.11
C LYS A 826 22.92 -14.48 -10.75
N GLN A 827 23.82 -13.52 -10.49
CA GLN A 827 23.68 -12.17 -11.01
C GLN A 827 25.04 -11.47 -11.15
N THR A 828 25.10 -10.51 -12.07
CA THR A 828 26.24 -9.61 -12.23
C THR A 828 26.34 -8.65 -11.06
N VAL A 829 27.56 -8.47 -10.52
CA VAL A 829 27.79 -7.51 -9.43
C VAL A 829 28.33 -6.19 -9.98
N ARG A 830 27.88 -5.09 -9.37
CA ARG A 830 28.41 -3.74 -9.56
C ARG A 830 28.90 -3.19 -8.22
N LEU A 831 30.11 -2.68 -8.23
CA LEU A 831 30.75 -2.17 -7.03
C LEU A 831 30.38 -0.71 -6.78
N CYS A 832 30.07 -0.35 -5.54
CA CYS A 832 29.87 1.03 -5.12
C CYS A 832 30.32 1.23 -3.66
N HIS A 833 30.47 2.50 -3.26
CA HIS A 833 30.79 2.88 -1.87
C HIS A 833 29.57 3.29 -1.05
N GLY A 834 28.45 3.53 -1.72
CA GLY A 834 27.19 3.99 -1.10
C GLY A 834 26.30 2.85 -0.62
N ILE A 835 26.88 1.80 -0.05
CA ILE A 835 26.14 0.68 0.56
C ILE A 835 26.96 0.17 1.75
N ARG A 836 26.27 -0.27 2.79
CA ARG A 836 26.93 -0.90 3.95
C ARG A 836 27.84 -2.05 3.51
N PRO A 837 28.97 -2.27 4.21
CA PRO A 837 29.92 -3.36 3.87
C PRO A 837 29.31 -4.76 3.87
N ASP A 838 28.31 -4.99 4.68
CA ASP A 838 27.60 -6.25 4.90
C ASP A 838 26.28 -6.36 4.12
N CYS A 839 26.01 -5.41 3.21
CA CYS A 839 24.77 -5.39 2.42
C CYS A 839 25.02 -5.63 0.93
N LEU A 840 24.03 -6.26 0.29
CA LEU A 840 23.83 -6.34 -1.14
C LEU A 840 22.51 -5.66 -1.48
N LEU A 841 22.47 -4.87 -2.56
CA LEU A 841 21.23 -4.31 -3.05
C LEU A 841 20.82 -5.00 -4.34
N ILE A 842 19.61 -5.55 -4.38
CA ILE A 842 18.96 -6.08 -5.56
C ILE A 842 17.79 -5.16 -5.91
N SER A 843 17.76 -4.67 -7.15
CA SER A 843 16.60 -3.92 -7.62
C SER A 843 15.38 -4.85 -7.71
N GLY A 844 14.30 -4.50 -7.03
CA GLY A 844 13.04 -5.23 -7.14
C GLY A 844 12.41 -5.12 -8.52
N GLN A 845 11.41 -5.97 -8.77
CA GLN A 845 10.56 -5.92 -9.97
C GLN A 845 11.19 -6.49 -11.25
N PHE A 846 12.30 -7.19 -11.16
CA PHE A 846 12.92 -7.94 -12.26
C PHE A 846 12.80 -9.45 -12.06
N GLY A 847 13.23 -10.22 -13.04
CA GLY A 847 13.28 -11.68 -12.99
C GLY A 847 12.16 -12.37 -13.75
N GLN A 848 11.44 -11.65 -14.62
CA GLN A 848 10.39 -12.22 -15.45
C GLN A 848 10.98 -13.15 -16.50
N TRP A 849 10.55 -14.42 -16.52
CA TRP A 849 10.94 -15.40 -17.52
C TRP A 849 9.85 -15.71 -18.54
N GLY A 850 8.59 -15.44 -18.25
CA GLY A 850 7.45 -15.63 -19.15
C GLY A 850 7.16 -14.42 -20.04
N MET A 851 7.59 -13.21 -19.62
CA MET A 851 7.29 -12.00 -20.34
C MET A 851 8.31 -11.77 -21.49
N PRO A 852 7.85 -11.64 -22.74
CA PRO A 852 8.73 -11.30 -23.86
C PRO A 852 9.58 -10.06 -23.56
N VAL A 853 10.74 -9.94 -24.18
CA VAL A 853 11.74 -8.88 -23.92
C VAL A 853 12.35 -8.97 -22.52
N ALA A 854 11.56 -9.05 -21.43
CA ALA A 854 12.10 -9.14 -20.07
C ALA A 854 12.93 -10.41 -19.85
N LYS A 855 12.48 -11.55 -20.35
CA LYS A 855 13.22 -12.82 -20.26
C LYS A 855 14.60 -12.81 -20.90
N GLU A 856 14.81 -11.95 -21.89
CA GLU A 856 16.10 -11.82 -22.60
C GLU A 856 17.15 -11.10 -21.77
N THR A 857 16.72 -10.39 -20.73
CA THR A 857 17.62 -9.60 -19.85
C THR A 857 18.38 -10.45 -18.84
N ASN A 858 17.98 -11.70 -18.62
CA ASN A 858 18.57 -12.67 -17.68
C ASN A 858 18.78 -12.09 -16.27
N ARG A 859 17.81 -11.33 -15.78
CA ARG A 859 17.84 -10.73 -14.45
C ARG A 859 17.13 -11.62 -13.44
N ALA A 860 17.70 -11.71 -12.24
CA ALA A 860 17.12 -12.53 -11.18
C ALA A 860 16.09 -11.76 -10.34
N SER A 861 15.14 -12.49 -9.78
CA SER A 861 14.18 -11.96 -8.81
C SER A 861 14.68 -12.18 -7.38
N ILE A 862 14.58 -11.16 -6.54
CA ILE A 862 14.81 -11.30 -5.10
C ILE A 862 13.79 -12.27 -4.47
N SER A 863 12.59 -12.41 -5.02
CA SER A 863 11.56 -13.30 -4.52
C SER A 863 12.02 -14.76 -4.42
N THR A 864 13.00 -15.17 -5.23
CA THR A 864 13.61 -16.51 -5.14
C THR A 864 14.35 -16.73 -3.82
N LEU A 865 14.82 -15.65 -3.18
CA LEU A 865 15.60 -15.71 -1.94
C LEU A 865 14.72 -15.57 -0.68
N LEU A 866 13.47 -15.15 -0.82
CA LEU A 866 12.60 -14.75 0.28
C LEU A 866 11.75 -15.95 0.75
N PRO A 867 11.78 -16.32 2.03
CA PRO A 867 10.93 -17.38 2.55
C PRO A 867 9.47 -16.98 2.66
N ILE A 868 8.58 -17.96 2.53
CA ILE A 868 7.17 -17.88 2.91
C ILE A 868 6.94 -18.77 4.12
N SER A 869 6.62 -18.16 5.25
CA SER A 869 6.18 -18.90 6.44
C SER A 869 5.51 -17.97 7.44
N ILE A 870 4.79 -18.54 8.40
CA ILE A 870 4.20 -17.78 9.51
C ILE A 870 5.27 -17.09 10.34
N ALA A 871 6.43 -17.70 10.56
CA ALA A 871 7.53 -17.08 11.30
C ALA A 871 8.00 -15.77 10.63
N TRP A 872 8.04 -15.74 9.30
CA TRP A 872 8.45 -14.59 8.49
C TRP A 872 7.29 -13.64 8.16
N THR A 873 6.26 -13.63 9.01
CA THR A 873 5.07 -12.79 8.89
C THR A 873 4.92 -11.91 10.14
N ASP A 874 4.69 -10.62 9.95
CA ASP A 874 4.35 -9.70 11.03
C ASP A 874 3.04 -10.13 11.69
N LYS A 875 3.05 -10.37 12.99
CA LYS A 875 1.92 -10.95 13.71
C LYS A 875 0.73 -10.01 13.88
N MET A 876 0.98 -8.70 13.74
CA MET A 876 -0.07 -7.69 13.89
C MET A 876 -0.72 -7.32 12.57
N THR A 877 0.02 -7.36 11.46
CA THR A 877 -0.45 -6.82 10.18
C THR A 877 -0.48 -7.84 9.05
N GLY A 878 0.08 -9.04 9.26
CA GLY A 878 0.20 -10.05 8.23
C GLY A 878 1.21 -9.71 7.12
N ASN A 879 2.04 -8.69 7.29
CA ASN A 879 3.09 -8.39 6.32
C ASN A 879 4.13 -9.49 6.26
N GLN A 880 4.51 -9.86 5.05
CA GLN A 880 5.65 -10.75 4.83
C GLN A 880 6.97 -9.99 5.03
N GLN A 881 7.96 -10.64 5.59
CA GLN A 881 9.35 -10.20 5.53
C GLN A 881 9.86 -10.34 4.09
N TRP A 882 9.85 -9.26 3.32
CA TRP A 882 10.25 -9.36 1.93
C TRP A 882 11.21 -8.25 1.45
N ILE A 883 11.53 -7.30 2.32
CA ILE A 883 12.44 -6.21 1.98
C ILE A 883 13.91 -6.58 2.17
N ALA A 884 14.18 -7.58 2.98
CA ALA A 884 15.53 -8.08 3.25
C ALA A 884 15.54 -9.56 3.61
N VAL A 885 16.66 -10.23 3.30
CA VAL A 885 16.97 -11.61 3.70
C VAL A 885 18.49 -11.74 3.89
N LYS A 886 18.94 -12.63 4.74
CA LYS A 886 20.37 -12.96 4.82
C LYS A 886 20.78 -14.03 3.81
N ALA A 887 21.96 -13.87 3.24
CA ALA A 887 22.51 -14.78 2.25
C ALA A 887 24.05 -14.87 2.32
N LYS A 888 24.57 -15.98 1.83
CA LYS A 888 26.00 -16.12 1.52
C LYS A 888 26.28 -15.82 0.06
N VAL A 889 27.52 -15.41 -0.21
CA VAL A 889 27.96 -15.02 -1.55
C VAL A 889 29.19 -15.82 -1.96
N SER A 890 29.16 -16.32 -3.19
CA SER A 890 30.32 -16.94 -3.82
C SER A 890 30.47 -16.47 -5.27
N LYS A 891 31.71 -16.43 -5.76
CA LYS A 891 31.99 -16.12 -7.16
C LYS A 891 31.46 -17.25 -8.05
N ALA A 892 30.73 -16.90 -9.11
CA ALA A 892 30.40 -17.88 -10.14
C ALA A 892 31.66 -18.19 -10.96
N LYS A 893 31.91 -19.46 -11.15
CA LYS A 893 33.08 -19.92 -11.95
C LYS A 893 32.82 -19.71 -13.42
#